data_0ff4fb4ee9e61f133cb41add2ec952ba
#
_entry.id   0ff4fb4ee9e61f133cb41add2ec952ba
#
_cell.length_a   1.000
_cell.length_b   1.000
_cell.length_c   1.000
_cell.angle_alpha   90.00
_cell.angle_beta   90.00
_cell.angle_gamma   90.00
#
_symmetry.space_group_name_H-M   'P 1'
#
loop_
_entity.id
_entity.type
_entity.pdbx_description
1 polymer ?
#
loop_
_entity_poly.entity_id
_entity_poly.type
_entity_poly.pdbx_seq_one_letter_code
_entity_poly.pdbx_strand_id
1 'polypeptide(L)'
;MVGPRVICVTLLVLLVVPALAVAEPPDFSGVDEAANDAVASGEIPGVVVLVGRGDEILLHRAYGARRLLPKPAPMTPDTIFDVASLTKPLGTTLAVMALVERGAINLDAPLGRYLKEFRGRAFNQVTIQRILMHSAGFTAYPPNGTVAAGFPAAAAAIAKLPLDYTPGNGFQYSDTGFILLGEVVRRVSGEPLDRYLERTLFRPLGLRDTSFHPREGVKARIAPTQFANGRLLLGEVHDPRARLLGGVAGHAGMFSTAADLARICRLLLNEGALDGRRVLRPATVRMMWERASVANGTRALGWDVMSPFSWAMAPFFPPGSVGHTGFTGTAVWIDPPSGVYMILLTNRVHPDGGGAARVRELRVRVAAAVGAALFTPPLPAAGPGSPAADPPEPDERSTLPPAPTAAARVRTGLDVVVDEQFAAFAGQSVALVTNQTGIDAMGRRAVDLFARAPRVRLEAIFSPEHGITGEANAEVPHGRDPATGRPIWSLYGPAQRPTPQMLHGVTRIVVDIQDVGVRYYTYLTTLVYVMEEAARRAIPVVVLDRPNPITGRVVEGPLMDPDLQSFTAPHTVPVRTGLTIGEFARLVAAERKIPVSLTVVPLAGWARARWYDETGLPWVNPSPNIRSVTQALLYSGIGLLEATNLSVGRGTDTPFEVVGAPWIEPNALAEGLNRLRLPGVRFEPVWFTPTADPHARVQCGGVRLSVTDREAIRPVTVALALARELRARHRDQFRPESIQNLLVNRSTMWAFLRGDILARLVTWAETDRSSFLNRRASYLIYR
;
A
#
# COMPACT_ATOMS: atom_id res chain seq x y z
N MET A 1 -28.62 -83.05 -39.98
CA MET A 1 -27.35 -82.36 -39.67
C MET A 1 -27.60 -80.87 -39.70
N VAL A 2 -27.65 -80.28 -38.50
CA VAL A 2 -28.00 -78.89 -38.32
C VAL A 2 -26.70 -78.11 -37.99
N GLY A 3 -26.33 -77.17 -38.87
CA GLY A 3 -25.13 -76.30 -38.65
C GLY A 3 -25.41 -75.08 -37.77
N PRO A 4 -24.46 -74.61 -36.96
CA PRO A 4 -24.64 -73.53 -36.06
C PRO A 4 -24.61 -72.16 -36.76
N ARG A 5 -25.61 -71.32 -36.50
CA ARG A 5 -25.66 -69.87 -36.85
C ARG A 5 -24.76 -69.08 -35.95
N VAL A 6 -23.78 -68.39 -36.50
CA VAL A 6 -22.94 -67.38 -35.83
C VAL A 6 -23.69 -66.05 -35.81
N ILE A 7 -24.05 -65.55 -34.61
CA ILE A 7 -24.60 -64.20 -34.42
C ILE A 7 -23.42 -63.25 -34.17
N CYS A 8 -23.20 -62.33 -35.12
CA CYS A 8 -22.21 -61.27 -34.99
C CYS A 8 -22.86 -60.08 -34.26
N VAL A 9 -22.47 -59.85 -33.01
CA VAL A 9 -22.89 -58.66 -32.23
C VAL A 9 -21.92 -57.53 -32.47
N THR A 10 -22.35 -56.53 -33.22
CA THR A 10 -21.54 -55.29 -33.45
C THR A 10 -21.71 -54.37 -32.25
N LEU A 11 -20.65 -54.22 -31.47
CA LEU A 11 -20.60 -53.31 -30.34
C LEU A 11 -20.34 -51.89 -30.86
N LEU A 12 -21.37 -51.03 -30.80
CA LEU A 12 -21.27 -49.62 -31.14
C LEU A 12 -20.67 -48.87 -29.94
N VAL A 13 -19.39 -48.54 -29.96
CA VAL A 13 -18.74 -47.70 -28.94
C VAL A 13 -19.06 -46.23 -29.25
N LEU A 14 -19.99 -45.65 -28.50
CA LEU A 14 -20.22 -44.19 -28.50
C LEU A 14 -19.05 -43.52 -27.79
N LEU A 15 -18.16 -42.91 -28.56
CA LEU A 15 -17.16 -41.94 -28.04
C LEU A 15 -17.89 -40.66 -27.63
N VAL A 16 -18.13 -40.50 -26.31
CA VAL A 16 -18.55 -39.20 -25.74
C VAL A 16 -17.29 -38.32 -25.70
N VAL A 17 -17.13 -37.49 -26.69
CA VAL A 17 -16.14 -36.38 -26.65
C VAL A 17 -16.70 -35.34 -25.66
N PRO A 18 -16.01 -35.04 -24.54
CA PRO A 18 -16.47 -33.95 -23.67
C PRO A 18 -16.39 -32.65 -24.50
N ALA A 19 -17.52 -31.94 -24.60
CA ALA A 19 -17.55 -30.61 -25.16
C ALA A 19 -16.63 -29.73 -24.28
N LEU A 20 -15.54 -29.27 -24.84
CA LEU A 20 -14.73 -28.20 -24.24
C LEU A 20 -15.66 -27.02 -24.06
N ALA A 21 -15.96 -26.68 -22.82
CA ALA A 21 -16.66 -25.45 -22.48
C ALA A 21 -15.84 -24.28 -23.02
N VAL A 22 -16.30 -23.66 -24.08
CA VAL A 22 -15.73 -22.40 -24.57
C VAL A 22 -15.93 -21.39 -23.46
N ALA A 23 -14.84 -20.94 -22.86
CA ALA A 23 -14.91 -19.89 -21.83
C ALA A 23 -15.57 -18.65 -22.44
N GLU A 24 -16.55 -18.10 -21.73
CA GLU A 24 -17.18 -16.84 -22.17
C GLU A 24 -16.10 -15.76 -22.30
N PRO A 25 -16.20 -14.89 -23.34
CA PRO A 25 -15.26 -13.81 -23.51
C PRO A 25 -15.28 -12.87 -22.28
N PRO A 26 -14.14 -12.30 -21.85
CA PRO A 26 -14.10 -11.40 -20.73
C PRO A 26 -15.02 -10.20 -20.89
N ASP A 27 -15.80 -9.88 -19.87
CA ASP A 27 -16.69 -8.71 -19.86
C ASP A 27 -15.91 -7.44 -19.48
N PHE A 28 -15.79 -6.52 -20.43
CA PHE A 28 -15.17 -5.21 -20.27
C PHE A 28 -16.17 -4.06 -20.18
N SER A 29 -17.46 -4.32 -19.95
CA SER A 29 -18.48 -3.27 -19.79
C SER A 29 -18.13 -2.25 -18.70
N GLY A 30 -17.51 -2.68 -17.60
CA GLY A 30 -17.01 -1.78 -16.57
C GLY A 30 -15.86 -0.86 -17.01
N VAL A 31 -15.09 -1.24 -18.03
CA VAL A 31 -14.08 -0.35 -18.65
C VAL A 31 -14.78 0.71 -19.49
N ASP A 32 -15.79 0.30 -20.28
CA ASP A 32 -16.59 1.22 -21.09
C ASP A 32 -17.30 2.26 -20.21
N GLU A 33 -17.94 1.81 -19.13
CA GLU A 33 -18.60 2.66 -18.15
C GLU A 33 -17.61 3.69 -17.54
N ALA A 34 -16.48 3.22 -16.99
CA ALA A 34 -15.49 4.09 -16.36
C ALA A 34 -14.91 5.14 -17.32
N ALA A 35 -14.65 4.77 -18.57
CA ALA A 35 -14.11 5.67 -19.59
C ALA A 35 -15.14 6.70 -20.07
N ASN A 36 -16.37 6.27 -20.34
CA ASN A 36 -17.46 7.16 -20.78
C ASN A 36 -17.84 8.15 -19.68
N ASP A 37 -17.94 7.72 -18.42
CA ASP A 37 -18.24 8.59 -17.28
C ASP A 37 -17.17 9.68 -17.12
N ALA A 38 -15.88 9.31 -17.20
CA ALA A 38 -14.80 10.26 -17.08
C ALA A 38 -14.78 11.31 -18.21
N VAL A 39 -15.20 10.93 -19.41
CA VAL A 39 -15.34 11.85 -20.53
C VAL A 39 -16.59 12.73 -20.36
N ALA A 40 -17.73 12.13 -20.00
CA ALA A 40 -19.00 12.84 -19.84
C ALA A 40 -18.97 13.86 -18.69
N SER A 41 -18.28 13.54 -17.58
CA SER A 41 -18.08 14.46 -16.45
C SER A 41 -17.01 15.53 -16.71
N GLY A 42 -16.31 15.50 -17.85
CA GLY A 42 -15.24 16.43 -18.17
C GLY A 42 -13.97 16.21 -17.34
N GLU A 43 -13.79 15.05 -16.75
CA GLU A 43 -12.57 14.69 -15.99
C GLU A 43 -11.35 14.66 -16.90
N ILE A 44 -11.53 14.14 -18.12
CA ILE A 44 -10.52 14.02 -19.16
C ILE A 44 -11.12 14.35 -20.54
N PRO A 45 -10.33 14.83 -21.51
CA PRO A 45 -10.80 15.03 -22.89
C PRO A 45 -11.24 13.73 -23.56
N GLY A 46 -10.44 12.67 -23.36
CA GLY A 46 -10.65 11.34 -23.90
C GLY A 46 -9.56 10.39 -23.47
N VAL A 47 -9.73 9.11 -23.78
CA VAL A 47 -8.82 8.04 -23.38
C VAL A 47 -8.79 6.91 -24.41
N VAL A 48 -7.64 6.26 -24.56
CA VAL A 48 -7.48 4.96 -25.22
C VAL A 48 -7.14 3.92 -24.16
N VAL A 49 -7.91 2.83 -24.12
CA VAL A 49 -7.65 1.67 -23.25
C VAL A 49 -7.36 0.46 -24.13
N LEU A 50 -6.24 -0.21 -23.84
CA LEU A 50 -5.87 -1.48 -24.45
C LEU A 50 -5.60 -2.49 -23.34
N VAL A 51 -6.19 -3.68 -23.45
CA VAL A 51 -5.95 -4.81 -22.55
C VAL A 51 -5.56 -6.01 -23.43
N GLY A 52 -4.51 -6.73 -23.03
CA GLY A 52 -4.10 -7.94 -23.72
C GLY A 52 -3.67 -9.04 -22.74
N ARG A 53 -3.59 -10.25 -23.27
CA ARG A 53 -3.05 -11.43 -22.57
C ARG A 53 -2.13 -12.20 -23.52
N GLY A 54 -0.85 -12.31 -23.16
CA GLY A 54 0.14 -12.87 -24.06
C GLY A 54 0.15 -12.12 -25.39
N ASP A 55 -0.09 -12.82 -26.50
CA ASP A 55 -0.14 -12.24 -27.84
C ASP A 55 -1.52 -11.73 -28.28
N GLU A 56 -2.56 -12.03 -27.50
CA GLU A 56 -3.94 -11.65 -27.80
C GLU A 56 -4.25 -10.24 -27.27
N ILE A 57 -4.92 -9.42 -28.11
CA ILE A 57 -5.52 -8.15 -27.72
C ILE A 57 -6.98 -8.42 -27.38
N LEU A 58 -7.35 -8.29 -26.10
CA LEU A 58 -8.70 -8.54 -25.59
C LEU A 58 -9.59 -7.31 -25.70
N LEU A 59 -9.01 -6.12 -25.57
CA LEU A 59 -9.70 -4.82 -25.67
C LEU A 59 -8.79 -3.79 -26.32
N HIS A 60 -9.29 -3.00 -27.28
CA HIS A 60 -8.60 -1.82 -27.79
C HIS A 60 -9.65 -0.79 -28.22
N ARG A 61 -10.00 0.15 -27.34
CA ARG A 61 -11.08 1.11 -27.52
C ARG A 61 -10.64 2.53 -27.22
N ALA A 62 -11.27 3.49 -27.89
CA ALA A 62 -11.06 4.93 -27.72
C ALA A 62 -12.37 5.61 -27.33
N TYR A 63 -12.30 6.58 -26.42
CA TYR A 63 -13.43 7.30 -25.86
C TYR A 63 -13.17 8.81 -25.87
N GLY A 64 -14.19 9.62 -26.16
CA GLY A 64 -14.12 11.06 -26.10
C GLY A 64 -13.31 11.72 -27.23
N ALA A 65 -12.64 12.81 -26.90
CA ALA A 65 -11.92 13.67 -27.84
C ALA A 65 -10.39 13.61 -27.64
N ARG A 66 -9.65 13.48 -28.73
CA ARG A 66 -8.19 13.66 -28.78
C ARG A 66 -7.78 15.11 -28.55
N ARG A 67 -8.64 16.04 -29.01
CA ARG A 67 -8.43 17.49 -28.91
C ARG A 67 -9.76 18.20 -28.67
N LEU A 68 -9.79 19.12 -27.72
CA LEU A 68 -10.94 19.99 -27.44
C LEU A 68 -10.76 21.35 -28.14
N LEU A 69 -9.57 21.94 -28.08
CA LEU A 69 -9.24 23.26 -28.61
C LEU A 69 -8.04 23.18 -29.55
N PRO A 70 -7.94 24.08 -30.55
CA PRO A 70 -8.92 25.12 -30.92
C PRO A 70 -10.15 24.57 -31.67
N LYS A 71 -10.03 23.36 -32.23
CA LYS A 71 -11.13 22.68 -32.93
C LYS A 71 -11.22 21.24 -32.44
N PRO A 72 -12.38 20.78 -31.96
CA PRO A 72 -12.55 19.41 -31.49
C PRO A 72 -12.16 18.37 -32.55
N ALA A 73 -11.56 17.25 -32.08
CA ALA A 73 -11.25 16.09 -32.89
C ALA A 73 -11.47 14.81 -32.08
N PRO A 74 -12.10 13.76 -32.65
CA PRO A 74 -12.39 12.54 -31.92
C PRO A 74 -11.12 11.80 -31.52
N MET A 75 -11.17 11.08 -30.40
CA MET A 75 -10.15 10.11 -30.00
C MET A 75 -10.24 8.89 -30.93
N THR A 76 -9.11 8.32 -31.31
CA THR A 76 -9.01 7.11 -32.12
C THR A 76 -8.03 6.11 -31.49
N PRO A 77 -8.18 4.79 -31.69
CA PRO A 77 -7.26 3.80 -31.13
C PRO A 77 -5.79 4.01 -31.51
N ASP A 78 -5.54 4.60 -32.69
CA ASP A 78 -4.21 4.92 -33.23
C ASP A 78 -3.70 6.32 -32.83
N THR A 79 -4.36 6.98 -31.86
CA THR A 79 -3.92 8.27 -31.34
C THR A 79 -2.54 8.14 -30.70
N ILE A 80 -1.64 9.07 -31.03
CA ILE A 80 -0.29 9.16 -30.49
C ILE A 80 -0.29 10.11 -29.29
N PHE A 81 0.27 9.66 -28.17
CA PHE A 81 0.31 10.42 -26.92
C PHE A 81 1.75 10.72 -26.50
N ASP A 82 1.97 11.89 -25.90
CA ASP A 82 3.10 12.09 -25.01
C ASP A 82 2.91 11.18 -23.80
N VAL A 83 3.74 10.13 -23.72
CA VAL A 83 3.59 9.10 -22.66
C VAL A 83 4.27 9.49 -21.36
N ALA A 84 4.90 10.69 -21.31
CA ALA A 84 5.53 11.27 -20.12
C ALA A 84 6.48 10.28 -19.44
N SER A 85 6.27 10.02 -18.15
CA SER A 85 7.14 9.16 -17.34
C SER A 85 7.14 7.68 -17.73
N LEU A 86 6.24 7.20 -18.61
CA LEU A 86 6.37 5.87 -19.20
C LEU A 86 7.65 5.74 -20.04
N THR A 87 8.27 6.86 -20.44
CA THR A 87 9.62 6.91 -21.01
C THR A 87 10.64 6.18 -20.12
N LYS A 88 10.47 6.23 -18.78
CA LYS A 88 11.40 5.61 -17.84
C LYS A 88 11.45 4.07 -17.99
N PRO A 89 10.34 3.32 -17.76
CA PRO A 89 10.37 1.87 -17.88
C PRO A 89 10.44 1.38 -19.32
N LEU A 90 9.71 2.01 -20.25
CA LEU A 90 9.53 1.49 -21.62
C LEU A 90 10.60 2.01 -22.62
N GLY A 91 11.41 2.98 -22.19
CA GLY A 91 12.51 3.53 -22.98
C GLY A 91 13.84 3.40 -22.24
N THR A 92 14.11 4.30 -21.32
CA THR A 92 15.42 4.46 -20.68
C THR A 92 15.89 3.20 -19.94
N THR A 93 15.01 2.53 -19.18
CA THR A 93 15.35 1.29 -18.50
C THR A 93 15.74 0.21 -19.50
N LEU A 94 14.98 0.05 -20.59
CA LEU A 94 15.30 -0.93 -21.63
C LEU A 94 16.64 -0.62 -22.31
N ALA A 95 16.96 0.66 -22.56
CA ALA A 95 18.27 1.07 -23.08
C ALA A 95 19.41 0.73 -22.11
N VAL A 96 19.24 1.03 -20.81
CA VAL A 96 20.23 0.69 -19.78
C VAL A 96 20.42 -0.83 -19.70
N MET A 97 19.34 -1.60 -19.65
CA MET A 97 19.40 -3.05 -19.53
C MET A 97 20.01 -3.72 -20.77
N ALA A 98 19.78 -3.18 -21.96
CA ALA A 98 20.47 -3.64 -23.17
C ALA A 98 22.00 -3.40 -23.10
N LEU A 99 22.44 -2.34 -22.45
CA LEU A 99 23.85 -2.07 -22.20
C LEU A 99 24.41 -2.93 -21.06
N VAL A 100 23.61 -3.25 -20.05
CA VAL A 100 23.95 -4.23 -18.99
C VAL A 100 24.18 -5.61 -19.58
N GLU A 101 23.29 -6.06 -20.45
CA GLU A 101 23.40 -7.35 -21.13
C GLU A 101 24.69 -7.49 -21.96
N ARG A 102 25.19 -6.38 -22.52
CA ARG A 102 26.46 -6.32 -23.26
C ARG A 102 27.69 -6.14 -22.37
N GLY A 103 27.51 -6.06 -21.05
CA GLY A 103 28.60 -5.79 -20.09
C GLY A 103 29.14 -4.36 -20.12
N ALA A 104 28.50 -3.45 -20.89
CA ALA A 104 28.92 -2.03 -20.95
C ALA A 104 28.48 -1.23 -19.72
N ILE A 105 27.40 -1.63 -19.05
CA ILE A 105 26.94 -1.09 -17.77
C ILE A 105 26.91 -2.21 -16.73
N ASN A 106 27.36 -1.89 -15.50
CA ASN A 106 27.19 -2.72 -14.32
C ASN A 106 26.23 -2.00 -13.37
N LEU A 107 25.17 -2.68 -12.94
CA LEU A 107 24.13 -2.11 -12.08
C LEU A 107 24.68 -1.66 -10.71
N ASP A 108 25.64 -2.36 -10.16
CA ASP A 108 26.25 -2.06 -8.86
C ASP A 108 27.35 -1.01 -8.94
N ALA A 109 27.78 -0.65 -10.16
CA ALA A 109 28.80 0.36 -10.32
C ALA A 109 28.29 1.75 -9.93
N PRO A 110 29.11 2.56 -9.24
CA PRO A 110 28.77 3.94 -8.95
C PRO A 110 28.64 4.76 -10.23
N LEU A 111 27.72 5.73 -10.24
CA LEU A 111 27.45 6.61 -11.36
C LEU A 111 28.72 7.28 -11.90
N GLY A 112 29.66 7.62 -11.01
CA GLY A 112 30.95 8.23 -11.34
C GLY A 112 31.85 7.40 -12.27
N ARG A 113 31.55 6.10 -12.46
CA ARG A 113 32.20 5.26 -13.48
C ARG A 113 31.86 5.70 -14.90
N TYR A 114 30.64 6.18 -15.11
CA TYR A 114 30.09 6.54 -16.41
C TYR A 114 30.06 8.06 -16.62
N LEU A 115 29.77 8.82 -15.55
CA LEU A 115 29.73 10.28 -15.53
C LEU A 115 30.80 10.81 -14.58
N LYS A 116 31.92 11.31 -15.15
CA LYS A 116 33.09 11.78 -14.37
C LYS A 116 32.75 12.87 -13.34
N GLU A 117 31.70 13.63 -13.58
CA GLU A 117 31.17 14.71 -12.74
C GLU A 117 30.70 14.18 -11.36
N PHE A 118 30.38 12.90 -11.28
CA PHE A 118 29.89 12.20 -10.09
C PHE A 118 31.00 11.35 -9.41
N ARG A 119 32.27 11.63 -9.69
CA ARG A 119 33.39 11.00 -8.97
C ARG A 119 33.60 11.68 -7.62
N GLY A 120 33.80 10.89 -6.57
CA GLY A 120 34.05 11.38 -5.22
C GLY A 120 33.20 10.67 -4.15
N ARG A 121 33.58 10.87 -2.88
CA ARG A 121 32.99 10.16 -1.73
C ARG A 121 31.46 10.31 -1.63
N ALA A 122 30.93 11.48 -1.95
CA ALA A 122 29.49 11.77 -1.87
C ALA A 122 28.65 10.87 -2.80
N PHE A 123 29.21 10.42 -3.92
CA PHE A 123 28.49 9.66 -4.93
C PHE A 123 28.91 8.19 -5.04
N ASN A 124 29.82 7.70 -4.17
CA ASN A 124 30.30 6.32 -4.25
C ASN A 124 29.19 5.27 -4.07
N GLN A 125 28.12 5.62 -3.37
CA GLN A 125 26.97 4.76 -3.16
C GLN A 125 25.81 5.02 -4.13
N VAL A 126 25.92 5.99 -5.03
CA VAL A 126 24.94 6.27 -6.09
C VAL A 126 25.18 5.28 -7.23
N THR A 127 24.60 4.09 -7.16
CA THR A 127 24.72 3.06 -8.19
C THR A 127 23.65 3.19 -9.26
N ILE A 128 23.87 2.59 -10.44
CA ILE A 128 22.89 2.55 -11.54
C ILE A 128 21.58 1.85 -11.05
N GLN A 129 21.71 0.77 -10.28
CA GLN A 129 20.57 0.08 -9.68
C GLN A 129 19.74 1.01 -8.80
N ARG A 130 20.39 1.74 -7.88
CA ARG A 130 19.69 2.67 -6.98
C ARG A 130 19.00 3.80 -7.73
N ILE A 131 19.55 4.27 -8.84
CA ILE A 131 18.91 5.28 -9.69
C ILE A 131 17.65 4.70 -10.33
N LEU A 132 17.71 3.50 -10.92
CA LEU A 132 16.55 2.81 -11.52
C LEU A 132 15.44 2.57 -10.50
N MET A 133 15.78 2.37 -9.23
CA MET A 133 14.84 2.13 -8.13
C MET A 133 14.40 3.40 -7.39
N HIS A 134 14.86 4.58 -7.80
CA HIS A 134 14.60 5.86 -7.13
C HIS A 134 15.07 5.92 -5.65
N SER A 135 16.12 5.18 -5.32
CA SER A 135 16.72 5.12 -3.97
C SER A 135 18.14 5.71 -3.92
N ALA A 136 18.52 6.48 -4.93
CA ALA A 136 19.88 7.03 -5.08
C ALA A 136 20.13 8.36 -4.33
N GLY A 137 19.08 8.94 -3.71
CA GLY A 137 19.20 10.19 -2.96
C GLY A 137 19.08 11.48 -3.78
N PHE A 138 18.85 11.40 -5.09
CA PHE A 138 18.65 12.60 -5.92
C PHE A 138 17.33 13.29 -5.62
N THR A 139 17.32 14.62 -5.72
CA THR A 139 16.11 15.44 -5.69
C THR A 139 15.08 14.96 -6.71
N ALA A 140 13.79 15.15 -6.43
CA ALA A 140 12.70 14.78 -7.34
C ALA A 140 12.89 15.42 -8.73
N TYR A 141 13.18 16.71 -8.75
CA TYR A 141 13.33 17.51 -9.96
C TYR A 141 14.55 18.42 -9.86
N PRO A 142 15.43 18.49 -10.88
CA PRO A 142 16.47 19.52 -10.90
C PRO A 142 15.81 20.87 -11.20
N PRO A 143 16.34 21.99 -10.67
CA PRO A 143 15.91 23.34 -11.09
C PRO A 143 16.00 23.51 -12.61
N ASN A 144 15.06 24.25 -13.22
CA ASN A 144 15.03 24.43 -14.68
C ASN A 144 16.35 24.99 -15.24
N GLY A 145 16.97 25.95 -14.56
CA GLY A 145 18.27 26.49 -14.96
C GLY A 145 19.41 25.48 -14.99
N THR A 146 19.29 24.37 -14.22
CA THR A 146 20.29 23.31 -14.19
C THR A 146 20.37 22.52 -15.50
N VAL A 147 19.27 22.43 -16.26
CA VAL A 147 19.19 21.66 -17.50
C VAL A 147 19.13 22.53 -18.76
N ALA A 148 19.01 23.85 -18.62
CA ALA A 148 18.80 24.78 -19.73
C ALA A 148 19.96 24.81 -20.77
N ALA A 149 21.18 24.45 -20.34
CA ALA A 149 22.34 24.41 -21.22
C ALA A 149 22.49 23.07 -21.98
N GLY A 150 21.50 22.15 -21.85
CA GLY A 150 21.54 20.82 -22.49
C GLY A 150 22.59 19.87 -21.90
N PHE A 151 22.73 18.68 -22.50
CA PHE A 151 23.81 17.76 -22.17
C PHE A 151 25.14 18.14 -22.85
N PRO A 152 26.33 17.98 -22.21
CA PRO A 152 26.60 17.40 -20.86
C PRO A 152 26.56 18.42 -19.72
N ALA A 153 26.29 19.73 -20.01
CA ALA A 153 26.28 20.77 -18.99
C ALA A 153 25.27 20.48 -17.85
N ALA A 154 24.14 19.91 -18.17
CA ALA A 154 23.14 19.47 -17.18
C ALA A 154 23.72 18.48 -16.18
N ALA A 155 24.51 17.48 -16.60
CA ALA A 155 25.13 16.51 -15.69
C ALA A 155 26.11 17.21 -14.73
N ALA A 156 26.92 18.14 -15.21
CA ALA A 156 27.86 18.91 -14.38
C ALA A 156 27.14 19.85 -13.40
N ALA A 157 26.00 20.41 -13.79
CA ALA A 157 25.20 21.24 -12.90
C ALA A 157 24.46 20.42 -11.83
N ILE A 158 23.90 19.27 -12.20
CA ILE A 158 23.24 18.34 -11.25
C ILE A 158 24.26 17.80 -10.22
N ALA A 159 25.50 17.53 -10.61
CA ALA A 159 26.55 17.06 -9.69
C ALA A 159 26.91 18.07 -8.57
N LYS A 160 26.50 19.34 -8.70
CA LYS A 160 26.66 20.37 -7.67
C LYS A 160 25.49 20.43 -6.69
N LEU A 161 24.38 19.75 -6.98
CA LEU A 161 23.21 19.68 -6.08
C LEU A 161 23.47 18.68 -4.95
N PRO A 162 23.02 18.97 -3.72
CA PRO A 162 23.09 18.01 -2.64
C PRO A 162 22.19 16.81 -2.92
N LEU A 163 22.51 15.67 -2.30
CA LEU A 163 21.59 14.55 -2.21
C LEU A 163 20.61 14.82 -1.06
N ASP A 164 19.32 14.52 -1.26
CA ASP A 164 18.28 14.71 -0.25
C ASP A 164 18.43 13.72 0.94
N TYR A 165 19.05 12.56 0.69
CA TYR A 165 19.33 11.53 1.71
C TYR A 165 20.47 10.63 1.25
N THR A 166 21.03 9.86 2.19
CA THR A 166 22.08 8.86 1.91
C THR A 166 21.55 7.79 0.95
N PRO A 167 22.25 7.50 -0.17
CA PRO A 167 21.82 6.49 -1.13
C PRO A 167 21.52 5.15 -0.49
N GLY A 168 20.34 4.59 -0.78
CA GLY A 168 19.84 3.34 -0.20
C GLY A 168 18.99 3.49 1.07
N ASN A 169 19.03 4.65 1.76
CA ASN A 169 18.31 4.85 3.02
C ASN A 169 16.92 5.52 2.83
N GLY A 170 16.57 5.90 1.62
CA GLY A 170 15.32 6.58 1.31
C GLY A 170 14.74 6.18 -0.04
N PHE A 171 13.55 6.66 -0.30
CA PHE A 171 12.89 6.60 -1.59
C PHE A 171 12.38 7.99 -1.98
N GLN A 172 12.83 8.47 -3.12
CA GLN A 172 12.37 9.72 -3.73
C GLN A 172 12.20 9.49 -5.22
N TYR A 173 10.95 9.51 -5.71
CA TYR A 173 10.72 9.48 -7.15
C TYR A 173 11.47 10.62 -7.81
N SER A 174 12.43 10.31 -8.68
CA SER A 174 13.40 11.30 -9.17
C SER A 174 13.51 11.30 -10.69
N ASP A 175 13.08 12.39 -11.30
CA ASP A 175 13.36 12.70 -12.71
C ASP A 175 14.84 13.00 -12.89
N THR A 176 15.48 13.62 -11.88
CA THR A 176 16.93 13.93 -11.88
C THR A 176 17.76 12.68 -12.17
N GLY A 177 17.47 11.58 -11.47
CA GLY A 177 18.18 10.32 -11.67
C GLY A 177 18.03 9.78 -13.10
N PHE A 178 16.82 9.83 -13.65
CA PHE A 178 16.55 9.34 -15.01
C PHE A 178 17.10 10.26 -16.12
N ILE A 179 17.16 11.58 -15.89
CA ILE A 179 17.93 12.49 -16.76
C ILE A 179 19.37 12.02 -16.88
N LEU A 180 20.00 11.68 -15.73
CA LEU A 180 21.37 11.18 -15.71
C LEU A 180 21.52 9.81 -16.36
N LEU A 181 20.53 8.90 -16.23
CA LEU A 181 20.55 7.62 -16.96
C LEU A 181 20.50 7.80 -18.46
N GLY A 182 19.72 8.77 -18.97
CA GLY A 182 19.73 9.13 -20.39
C GLY A 182 21.14 9.58 -20.86
N GLU A 183 21.83 10.36 -20.04
CA GLU A 183 23.21 10.77 -20.33
C GLU A 183 24.21 9.61 -20.21
N VAL A 184 24.00 8.68 -19.26
CA VAL A 184 24.79 7.43 -19.18
C VAL A 184 24.66 6.64 -20.47
N VAL A 185 23.42 6.43 -20.95
CA VAL A 185 23.20 5.73 -22.23
C VAL A 185 23.96 6.44 -23.35
N ARG A 186 23.85 7.76 -23.48
CA ARG A 186 24.55 8.53 -24.50
C ARG A 186 26.07 8.35 -24.44
N ARG A 187 26.69 8.43 -23.27
CA ARG A 187 28.16 8.32 -23.13
C ARG A 187 28.66 6.91 -23.33
N VAL A 188 27.92 5.91 -22.87
CA VAL A 188 28.34 4.51 -22.98
C VAL A 188 28.13 3.96 -24.39
N SER A 189 27.01 4.32 -25.05
CA SER A 189 26.72 3.85 -26.40
C SER A 189 27.35 4.70 -27.50
N GLY A 190 27.71 5.96 -27.21
CA GLY A 190 28.14 6.94 -28.20
C GLY A 190 27.00 7.59 -29.00
N GLU A 191 25.74 7.22 -28.70
CA GLU A 191 24.55 7.71 -29.43
C GLU A 191 23.58 8.41 -28.49
N PRO A 192 22.84 9.47 -28.91
CA PRO A 192 21.70 10.00 -28.16
C PRO A 192 20.67 8.92 -27.87
N LEU A 193 19.93 9.06 -26.75
CA LEU A 193 18.99 8.06 -26.26
C LEU A 193 17.94 7.65 -27.30
N ASP A 194 17.38 8.62 -28.03
CA ASP A 194 16.39 8.38 -29.09
C ASP A 194 16.97 7.52 -30.23
N ARG A 195 18.19 7.82 -30.66
CA ARG A 195 18.88 7.05 -31.75
C ARG A 195 19.22 5.65 -31.27
N TYR A 196 19.72 5.53 -30.04
CA TYR A 196 20.01 4.23 -29.46
C TYR A 196 18.76 3.36 -29.39
N LEU A 197 17.64 3.91 -28.88
CA LEU A 197 16.35 3.19 -28.80
C LEU A 197 15.77 2.88 -30.18
N GLU A 198 15.82 3.82 -31.11
CA GLU A 198 15.36 3.59 -32.49
C GLU A 198 16.06 2.36 -33.11
N ARG A 199 17.37 2.27 -32.97
CA ARG A 199 18.17 1.20 -33.53
C ARG A 199 18.01 -0.13 -32.80
N THR A 200 17.95 -0.10 -31.46
CA THR A 200 18.02 -1.33 -30.63
C THR A 200 16.65 -1.87 -30.21
N LEU A 201 15.61 -1.04 -30.25
CA LEU A 201 14.29 -1.39 -29.75
C LEU A 201 13.18 -1.05 -30.76
N PHE A 202 13.00 0.20 -31.17
CA PHE A 202 11.82 0.61 -31.92
C PHE A 202 11.77 -0.03 -33.31
N ARG A 203 12.84 0.06 -34.07
CA ARG A 203 12.91 -0.56 -35.41
C ARG A 203 12.86 -2.08 -35.37
N PRO A 204 13.61 -2.79 -34.52
CA PRO A 204 13.52 -4.24 -34.39
C PRO A 204 12.12 -4.74 -34.04
N LEU A 205 11.38 -4.01 -33.21
CA LEU A 205 10.02 -4.34 -32.82
C LEU A 205 8.95 -3.81 -33.79
N GLY A 206 9.32 -3.07 -34.83
CA GLY A 206 8.37 -2.47 -35.77
C GLY A 206 7.45 -1.44 -35.14
N LEU A 207 7.92 -0.67 -34.13
CA LEU A 207 7.16 0.41 -33.50
C LEU A 207 7.16 1.61 -34.46
N ARG A 208 6.05 1.82 -35.15
CA ARG A 208 5.97 2.80 -36.24
C ARG A 208 5.63 4.20 -35.77
N ASP A 209 4.97 4.30 -34.64
CA ASP A 209 4.43 5.53 -34.07
C ASP A 209 5.09 5.89 -32.71
N THR A 210 6.20 5.21 -32.38
CA THR A 210 7.00 5.48 -31.19
C THR A 210 8.24 6.28 -31.53
N SER A 211 8.40 7.48 -30.93
CA SER A 211 9.57 8.33 -31.16
C SER A 211 9.65 9.44 -30.12
N PHE A 212 10.80 10.14 -30.03
CA PHE A 212 10.91 11.37 -29.23
C PHE A 212 10.53 12.62 -30.03
N HIS A 213 10.63 12.53 -31.35
CA HIS A 213 10.28 13.60 -32.27
C HIS A 213 9.32 13.07 -33.34
N PRO A 214 8.00 13.09 -33.08
CA PRO A 214 7.02 12.64 -34.05
C PRO A 214 7.13 13.41 -35.37
N ARG A 215 7.08 12.67 -36.47
CA ARG A 215 7.19 13.25 -37.84
C ARG A 215 5.98 14.13 -38.15
N GLU A 216 6.14 15.10 -39.03
CA GLU A 216 5.07 16.01 -39.45
C GLU A 216 3.85 15.23 -39.97
N GLY A 217 4.04 14.15 -40.76
CA GLY A 217 2.98 13.36 -41.36
C GLY A 217 2.04 12.64 -40.37
N VAL A 218 2.43 12.53 -39.08
CA VAL A 218 1.58 11.92 -38.05
C VAL A 218 0.95 12.93 -37.10
N LYS A 219 1.20 14.23 -37.25
CA LYS A 219 0.67 15.30 -36.35
C LYS A 219 -0.84 15.27 -36.21
N ALA A 220 -1.56 14.93 -37.24
CA ALA A 220 -3.02 14.85 -37.20
C ALA A 220 -3.53 13.78 -36.19
N ARG A 221 -2.70 12.78 -35.85
CA ARG A 221 -3.02 11.72 -34.91
C ARG A 221 -2.50 11.98 -33.49
N ILE A 222 -1.74 13.04 -33.27
CA ILE A 222 -1.17 13.35 -31.96
C ILE A 222 -2.23 14.01 -31.08
N ALA A 223 -2.36 13.52 -29.85
CA ALA A 223 -3.11 14.18 -28.79
C ALA A 223 -2.29 15.36 -28.25
N PRO A 224 -2.78 16.61 -28.38
CA PRO A 224 -2.09 17.75 -27.80
C PRO A 224 -2.10 17.67 -26.28
N THR A 225 -1.12 18.31 -25.63
CA THR A 225 -1.09 18.44 -24.18
C THR A 225 -1.72 19.77 -23.76
N GLN A 226 -0.96 20.73 -23.30
CA GLN A 226 -1.49 22.00 -22.81
C GLN A 226 -1.07 23.18 -23.68
N PHE A 227 -1.68 24.36 -23.45
CA PHE A 227 -1.13 25.62 -23.96
C PHE A 227 0.06 26.04 -23.08
N ALA A 228 1.17 26.37 -23.73
CA ALA A 228 2.34 26.95 -23.11
C ALA A 228 2.78 28.17 -23.88
N ASN A 229 2.91 29.32 -23.21
CA ASN A 229 3.26 30.60 -23.85
C ASN A 229 2.37 30.96 -25.05
N GLY A 230 1.06 30.76 -24.93
CA GLY A 230 0.05 31.00 -25.95
C GLY A 230 0.03 29.99 -27.12
N ARG A 231 0.89 28.98 -27.14
CA ARG A 231 0.99 27.96 -28.18
C ARG A 231 0.58 26.60 -27.65
N LEU A 232 -0.22 25.86 -28.43
CA LEU A 232 -0.61 24.48 -28.11
C LEU A 232 0.58 23.55 -28.34
N LEU A 233 0.95 22.76 -27.31
CA LEU A 233 1.98 21.73 -27.42
C LEU A 233 1.41 20.52 -28.17
N LEU A 234 1.84 20.35 -29.42
CA LEU A 234 1.39 19.28 -30.32
C LEU A 234 2.61 18.58 -30.95
N GLY A 235 2.92 17.36 -30.52
CA GLY A 235 4.13 16.64 -30.93
C GLY A 235 5.43 17.20 -30.33
N GLU A 236 5.28 18.04 -29.33
CA GLU A 236 6.35 18.56 -28.49
C GLU A 236 6.13 18.12 -27.06
N VAL A 237 7.17 17.62 -26.39
CA VAL A 237 7.07 17.02 -25.05
C VAL A 237 6.50 18.02 -24.04
N HIS A 238 5.58 17.54 -23.21
CA HIS A 238 4.93 18.34 -22.16
C HIS A 238 5.90 18.77 -21.06
N ASP A 239 6.82 17.87 -20.65
CA ASP A 239 7.75 18.15 -19.57
C ASP A 239 8.70 19.30 -19.93
N PRO A 240 8.76 20.40 -19.13
CA PRO A 240 9.58 21.58 -19.47
C PRO A 240 11.07 21.29 -19.42
N ARG A 241 11.55 20.37 -18.58
CA ARG A 241 12.97 20.00 -18.49
C ARG A 241 13.38 19.15 -19.67
N ALA A 242 12.53 18.24 -20.10
CA ALA A 242 12.77 17.48 -21.32
C ALA A 242 12.81 18.39 -22.54
N ARG A 243 11.94 19.43 -22.64
CA ARG A 243 12.02 20.45 -23.70
C ARG A 243 13.36 21.22 -23.70
N LEU A 244 13.82 21.63 -22.51
CA LEU A 244 15.12 22.32 -22.37
C LEU A 244 16.30 21.42 -22.76
N LEU A 245 16.13 20.09 -22.64
CA LEU A 245 17.10 19.09 -23.10
C LEU A 245 16.92 18.67 -24.56
N GLY A 246 16.15 19.45 -25.35
CA GLY A 246 15.94 19.22 -26.77
C GLY A 246 14.89 18.15 -27.08
N GLY A 247 14.01 17.81 -26.15
CA GLY A 247 12.93 16.82 -26.33
C GLY A 247 13.32 15.38 -26.04
N VAL A 248 14.61 15.07 -25.90
CA VAL A 248 15.13 13.72 -25.65
C VAL A 248 15.73 13.66 -24.26
N ALA A 249 15.00 13.09 -23.30
CA ALA A 249 15.48 12.96 -21.94
C ALA A 249 15.12 11.59 -21.34
N GLY A 250 15.92 11.11 -20.41
CA GLY A 250 15.71 9.77 -19.83
C GLY A 250 14.45 9.65 -18.97
N HIS A 251 13.87 10.75 -18.51
CA HIS A 251 12.69 10.76 -17.65
C HIS A 251 11.37 10.99 -18.40
N ALA A 252 11.40 11.60 -19.59
CA ALA A 252 10.23 11.95 -20.40
C ALA A 252 10.66 12.28 -21.84
N GLY A 253 9.70 12.42 -22.76
CA GLY A 253 9.92 12.83 -24.15
C GLY A 253 9.49 11.81 -25.20
N MET A 254 9.19 10.58 -24.80
CA MET A 254 8.70 9.56 -25.72
C MET A 254 7.21 9.80 -26.05
N PHE A 255 6.88 9.68 -27.33
CA PHE A 255 5.52 9.60 -27.86
C PHE A 255 5.25 8.19 -28.35
N SER A 256 4.02 7.71 -28.17
CA SER A 256 3.64 6.36 -28.62
C SER A 256 2.12 6.19 -28.76
N THR A 257 1.70 5.07 -29.33
CA THR A 257 0.32 4.58 -29.34
C THR A 257 0.15 3.41 -28.36
N ALA A 258 -1.10 3.08 -28.00
CA ALA A 258 -1.37 1.90 -27.20
C ALA A 258 -0.91 0.60 -27.90
N ALA A 259 -1.06 0.51 -29.21
CA ALA A 259 -0.61 -0.66 -29.99
C ALA A 259 0.91 -0.86 -29.97
N ASP A 260 1.70 0.20 -30.12
CA ASP A 260 3.15 0.11 -30.04
C ASP A 260 3.62 -0.25 -28.63
N LEU A 261 3.00 0.34 -27.58
CA LEU A 261 3.32 -0.03 -26.20
C LEU A 261 2.94 -1.47 -25.88
N ALA A 262 1.84 -1.99 -26.45
CA ALA A 262 1.47 -3.40 -26.33
C ALA A 262 2.56 -4.34 -26.89
N ARG A 263 3.24 -3.96 -27.97
CA ARG A 263 4.37 -4.73 -28.50
C ARG A 263 5.55 -4.77 -27.51
N ILE A 264 5.80 -3.66 -26.80
CA ILE A 264 6.82 -3.67 -25.72
C ILE A 264 6.38 -4.56 -24.55
N CYS A 265 5.11 -4.50 -24.14
CA CYS A 265 4.58 -5.38 -23.09
C CYS A 265 4.75 -6.87 -23.49
N ARG A 266 4.37 -7.23 -24.70
CA ARG A 266 4.52 -8.59 -25.23
C ARG A 266 5.98 -9.04 -25.33
N LEU A 267 6.89 -8.15 -25.78
CA LEU A 267 8.34 -8.41 -25.73
C LEU A 267 8.78 -8.84 -24.33
N LEU A 268 8.35 -8.08 -23.31
CA LEU A 268 8.74 -8.33 -21.92
C LEU A 268 8.09 -9.61 -21.37
N LEU A 269 6.81 -9.86 -21.66
CA LEU A 269 6.11 -11.09 -21.29
C LEU A 269 6.70 -12.33 -21.96
N ASN A 270 7.17 -12.19 -23.20
CA ASN A 270 7.84 -13.26 -23.96
C ASN A 270 9.36 -13.28 -23.68
N GLU A 271 9.77 -12.88 -22.48
CA GLU A 271 11.16 -12.94 -22.01
C GLU A 271 12.17 -12.34 -23.01
N GLY A 272 11.83 -11.20 -23.59
CA GLY A 272 12.71 -10.42 -24.46
C GLY A 272 12.72 -10.84 -25.93
N ALA A 273 11.74 -11.63 -26.39
CA ALA A 273 11.54 -11.97 -27.80
C ALA A 273 10.15 -11.53 -28.28
N LEU A 274 10.03 -11.09 -29.52
CA LEU A 274 8.76 -10.78 -30.18
C LEU A 274 8.86 -11.08 -31.69
N ASP A 275 7.83 -11.69 -32.27
CA ASP A 275 7.73 -12.04 -33.70
C ASP A 275 8.99 -12.74 -34.21
N GLY A 276 9.52 -13.71 -33.44
CA GLY A 276 10.73 -14.49 -33.76
C GLY A 276 12.06 -13.74 -33.58
N ARG A 277 12.04 -12.46 -33.15
CA ARG A 277 13.23 -11.64 -32.92
C ARG A 277 13.51 -11.48 -31.44
N ARG A 278 14.73 -11.81 -31.01
CA ARG A 278 15.20 -11.57 -29.65
C ARG A 278 15.87 -10.19 -29.54
N VAL A 279 15.38 -9.36 -28.65
CA VAL A 279 15.92 -8.02 -28.36
C VAL A 279 16.69 -8.03 -27.03
N LEU A 280 16.21 -8.79 -26.05
CA LEU A 280 16.83 -8.98 -24.74
C LEU A 280 16.89 -10.47 -24.39
N ARG A 281 17.81 -10.84 -23.52
CA ARG A 281 17.88 -12.22 -22.98
C ARG A 281 16.82 -12.41 -21.88
N PRO A 282 16.32 -13.65 -21.69
CA PRO A 282 15.38 -13.95 -20.59
C PRO A 282 15.88 -13.52 -19.22
N ALA A 283 17.15 -13.76 -18.92
CA ALA A 283 17.76 -13.36 -17.65
C ALA A 283 17.72 -11.84 -17.43
N THR A 284 17.91 -11.04 -18.49
CA THR A 284 17.85 -9.58 -18.44
C THR A 284 16.44 -9.08 -18.12
N VAL A 285 15.42 -9.70 -18.72
CA VAL A 285 14.00 -9.37 -18.43
C VAL A 285 13.64 -9.76 -17.01
N ARG A 286 13.99 -10.97 -16.58
CA ARG A 286 13.74 -11.39 -15.18
C ARG A 286 14.40 -10.47 -14.16
N MET A 287 15.65 -10.07 -14.42
CA MET A 287 16.39 -9.11 -13.56
C MET A 287 15.66 -7.77 -13.45
N MET A 288 15.02 -7.27 -14.53
CA MET A 288 14.24 -6.02 -14.48
C MET A 288 13.04 -6.11 -13.53
N TRP A 289 12.50 -7.31 -13.30
CA TRP A 289 11.33 -7.55 -12.46
C TRP A 289 11.67 -8.08 -11.06
N GLU A 290 12.96 -8.27 -10.76
CA GLU A 290 13.40 -8.55 -9.40
C GLU A 290 13.01 -7.41 -8.47
N ARG A 291 12.31 -7.79 -7.40
CA ARG A 291 11.74 -6.83 -6.46
C ARG A 291 12.71 -6.52 -5.35
N ALA A 292 12.81 -5.27 -5.01
CA ALA A 292 13.57 -4.84 -3.85
C ALA A 292 12.77 -3.85 -3.02
N SER A 293 12.89 -3.96 -1.71
CA SER A 293 12.31 -3.01 -0.78
C SER A 293 13.03 -1.67 -0.88
N VAL A 294 12.24 -0.61 -0.96
CA VAL A 294 12.68 0.78 -0.80
C VAL A 294 11.91 1.41 0.36
N ALA A 295 12.33 2.55 0.84
CA ALA A 295 11.57 3.24 1.87
C ALA A 295 10.14 3.49 1.37
N ASN A 296 9.14 3.07 2.16
CA ASN A 296 7.72 3.20 1.87
C ASN A 296 7.23 2.46 0.60
N GLY A 297 7.85 1.31 0.24
CA GLY A 297 7.32 0.53 -0.86
C GLY A 297 8.24 -0.54 -1.43
N THR A 298 7.82 -1.10 -2.56
CA THR A 298 8.55 -2.10 -3.32
C THR A 298 8.71 -1.61 -4.76
N ARG A 299 9.93 -1.70 -5.27
CA ARG A 299 10.29 -1.33 -6.66
C ARG A 299 10.96 -2.49 -7.37
N ALA A 300 10.94 -2.42 -8.70
CA ALA A 300 11.82 -3.17 -9.57
C ALA A 300 12.63 -2.19 -10.43
N LEU A 301 13.56 -2.66 -11.26
CA LEU A 301 14.43 -1.76 -12.02
C LEU A 301 13.63 -0.95 -13.04
N GLY A 302 13.42 0.33 -12.75
CA GLY A 302 12.62 1.27 -13.55
C GLY A 302 11.11 1.09 -13.44
N TRP A 303 10.63 0.06 -12.73
CA TRP A 303 9.22 -0.26 -12.59
C TRP A 303 8.71 -0.03 -11.18
N ASP A 304 7.45 0.35 -11.09
CA ASP A 304 6.72 0.38 -9.85
C ASP A 304 6.06 -0.97 -9.60
N VAL A 305 6.14 -1.45 -8.37
CA VAL A 305 5.43 -2.66 -7.92
C VAL A 305 4.38 -2.24 -6.90
N MET A 306 4.85 -1.57 -5.83
CA MET A 306 4.00 -1.04 -4.79
C MET A 306 4.71 0.15 -4.14
N SER A 307 4.33 1.37 -4.55
CA SER A 307 4.81 2.62 -3.98
C SER A 307 3.68 3.65 -3.97
N PRO A 308 3.86 4.82 -3.34
CA PRO A 308 2.84 5.89 -3.33
C PRO A 308 2.35 6.33 -4.73
N PHE A 309 3.09 6.01 -5.79
CA PHE A 309 2.71 6.36 -7.17
C PHE A 309 1.76 5.36 -7.83
N SER A 310 1.69 4.12 -7.34
CA SER A 310 0.91 3.03 -7.94
C SER A 310 -0.11 2.38 -7.02
N TRP A 311 -0.16 2.74 -5.73
CA TRP A 311 -1.06 2.13 -4.75
C TRP A 311 -2.52 2.08 -5.21
N ALA A 312 -2.94 3.07 -5.99
CA ALA A 312 -4.31 3.11 -6.49
C ALA A 312 -4.63 2.01 -7.53
N MET A 313 -3.63 1.50 -8.25
CA MET A 313 -3.82 0.51 -9.34
C MET A 313 -3.36 -0.90 -8.95
N ALA A 314 -2.29 -1.00 -8.16
CA ALA A 314 -1.70 -2.28 -7.77
C ALA A 314 -2.67 -3.27 -7.08
N PRO A 315 -3.66 -2.84 -6.28
CA PRO A 315 -4.61 -3.77 -5.66
C PRO A 315 -5.48 -4.57 -6.63
N PHE A 316 -5.62 -4.11 -7.87
CA PHE A 316 -6.47 -4.74 -8.87
C PHE A 316 -5.74 -5.74 -9.78
N PHE A 317 -4.45 -5.86 -9.61
CA PHE A 317 -3.60 -6.81 -10.31
C PHE A 317 -2.98 -7.80 -9.31
N PRO A 318 -2.66 -9.05 -9.75
CA PRO A 318 -2.04 -10.04 -8.86
C PRO A 318 -0.75 -9.53 -8.22
N PRO A 319 -0.40 -10.01 -7.02
CA PRO A 319 0.89 -9.71 -6.41
C PRO A 319 2.03 -10.11 -7.35
N GLY A 320 2.88 -9.15 -7.68
CA GLY A 320 3.96 -9.39 -8.62
C GLY A 320 3.85 -8.64 -9.92
N SER A 321 2.71 -8.09 -10.19
CA SER A 321 2.53 -7.17 -11.30
C SER A 321 3.44 -5.96 -11.16
N VAL A 322 3.88 -5.44 -12.29
CA VAL A 322 4.70 -4.24 -12.39
C VAL A 322 3.99 -3.18 -13.24
N GLY A 323 4.23 -1.93 -12.95
CA GLY A 323 3.59 -0.86 -13.71
C GLY A 323 4.29 0.47 -13.63
N HIS A 324 3.72 1.47 -14.26
CA HIS A 324 4.16 2.85 -14.16
C HIS A 324 3.06 3.81 -14.65
N THR A 325 3.09 5.04 -14.15
CA THR A 325 2.17 6.10 -14.56
C THR A 325 2.92 7.27 -15.19
N GLY A 326 2.24 8.02 -16.08
CA GLY A 326 2.75 9.23 -16.70
C GLY A 326 1.97 10.49 -16.27
N PHE A 327 2.66 11.61 -16.19
CA PHE A 327 2.08 12.90 -15.77
C PHE A 327 0.92 13.34 -16.66
N THR A 328 1.02 13.12 -17.96
CA THR A 328 -0.01 13.44 -18.96
C THR A 328 -1.31 12.65 -18.81
N GLY A 329 -1.32 11.63 -17.94
CA GLY A 329 -2.46 10.80 -17.63
C GLY A 329 -2.27 9.32 -17.96
N THR A 330 -1.20 9.00 -18.66
CA THR A 330 -0.89 7.65 -19.16
C THR A 330 -0.55 6.66 -18.06
N ALA A 331 -0.78 5.35 -18.31
CA ALA A 331 -0.42 4.26 -17.40
C ALA A 331 -0.19 2.96 -18.19
N VAL A 332 0.70 2.12 -17.66
CA VAL A 332 0.90 0.74 -18.08
C VAL A 332 0.97 -0.15 -16.85
N TRP A 333 0.37 -1.33 -16.92
CA TRP A 333 0.44 -2.35 -15.87
C TRP A 333 0.57 -3.71 -16.52
N ILE A 334 1.45 -4.57 -16.01
CA ILE A 334 1.78 -5.89 -16.58
C ILE A 334 1.78 -6.88 -15.41
N ASP A 335 1.11 -8.01 -15.60
CA ASP A 335 1.20 -9.17 -14.72
C ASP A 335 1.94 -10.31 -15.41
N PRO A 336 3.23 -10.52 -15.11
CA PRO A 336 4.02 -11.53 -15.80
C PRO A 336 3.48 -12.96 -15.65
N PRO A 337 2.97 -13.42 -14.48
CA PRO A 337 2.47 -14.77 -14.34
C PRO A 337 1.24 -15.10 -15.19
N SER A 338 0.29 -14.16 -15.33
CA SER A 338 -0.93 -14.37 -16.13
C SER A 338 -0.77 -13.97 -17.59
N GLY A 339 0.30 -13.25 -17.91
CA GLY A 339 0.51 -12.64 -19.21
C GLY A 339 -0.40 -11.46 -19.53
N VAL A 340 -1.16 -10.96 -18.55
CA VAL A 340 -2.09 -9.84 -18.73
C VAL A 340 -1.33 -8.51 -18.68
N TYR A 341 -1.72 -7.58 -19.55
CA TYR A 341 -1.26 -6.20 -19.51
C TYR A 341 -2.39 -5.24 -19.84
N MET A 342 -2.32 -4.04 -19.23
CA MET A 342 -3.25 -2.95 -19.42
C MET A 342 -2.48 -1.68 -19.78
N ILE A 343 -2.94 -0.97 -20.80
CA ILE A 343 -2.41 0.31 -21.24
C ILE A 343 -3.57 1.31 -21.25
N LEU A 344 -3.39 2.44 -20.56
CA LEU A 344 -4.33 3.54 -20.52
C LEU A 344 -3.62 4.80 -20.95
N LEU A 345 -4.04 5.41 -22.05
CA LEU A 345 -3.45 6.62 -22.58
C LEU A 345 -4.48 7.75 -22.66
N THR A 346 -4.23 8.86 -21.98
CA THR A 346 -5.04 10.08 -22.04
C THR A 346 -4.16 11.32 -22.03
N ASN A 347 -4.69 12.43 -22.50
CA ASN A 347 -4.05 13.74 -22.45
C ASN A 347 -4.77 14.66 -21.44
N ARG A 348 -4.92 14.19 -20.19
CA ARG A 348 -5.63 14.92 -19.13
C ARG A 348 -5.21 16.38 -18.95
N VAL A 349 -3.97 16.69 -19.34
CA VAL A 349 -3.40 18.05 -19.25
C VAL A 349 -3.93 19.00 -20.33
N HIS A 350 -4.69 18.50 -21.29
CA HIS A 350 -5.33 19.31 -22.32
C HIS A 350 -6.70 19.82 -21.84
N PRO A 351 -7.00 21.12 -22.00
CA PRO A 351 -6.12 22.16 -22.61
C PRO A 351 -5.29 22.95 -21.59
N ASP A 352 -5.55 22.89 -20.29
CA ASP A 352 -5.14 23.86 -19.26
C ASP A 352 -4.15 23.31 -18.22
N GLY A 353 -3.71 22.06 -18.34
CA GLY A 353 -2.79 21.41 -17.41
C GLY A 353 -3.44 20.74 -16.20
N GLY A 354 -4.77 20.79 -16.07
CA GLY A 354 -5.55 20.25 -14.94
C GLY A 354 -5.69 18.73 -14.88
N GLY A 355 -6.60 18.25 -14.01
CA GLY A 355 -7.10 16.86 -14.00
C GLY A 355 -6.25 15.81 -13.26
N ALA A 356 -5.29 16.19 -12.42
CA ALA A 356 -4.40 15.21 -11.76
C ALA A 356 -5.13 14.23 -10.81
N ALA A 357 -6.05 14.72 -9.98
CA ALA A 357 -6.83 13.88 -9.07
C ALA A 357 -7.79 12.97 -9.85
N ARG A 358 -8.49 13.53 -10.82
CA ARG A 358 -9.51 12.85 -11.62
C ARG A 358 -8.93 11.70 -12.46
N VAL A 359 -7.76 11.88 -13.07
CA VAL A 359 -7.11 10.80 -13.82
C VAL A 359 -6.63 9.66 -12.91
N ARG A 360 -6.31 9.95 -11.64
CA ARG A 360 -6.00 8.91 -10.66
C ARG A 360 -7.21 8.00 -10.45
N GLU A 361 -8.38 8.61 -10.31
CA GLU A 361 -9.65 7.91 -10.13
C GLU A 361 -10.03 7.07 -11.36
N LEU A 362 -9.90 7.62 -12.57
CA LEU A 362 -10.10 6.85 -13.80
C LEU A 362 -9.19 5.62 -13.87
N ARG A 363 -7.89 5.76 -13.56
CA ARG A 363 -6.94 4.64 -13.54
C ARG A 363 -7.38 3.53 -12.59
N VAL A 364 -7.88 3.90 -11.41
CA VAL A 364 -8.42 2.97 -10.41
C VAL A 364 -9.64 2.23 -10.96
N ARG A 365 -10.63 2.96 -11.49
CA ARG A 365 -11.86 2.36 -12.04
C ARG A 365 -11.56 1.40 -13.21
N VAL A 366 -10.70 1.80 -14.13
CA VAL A 366 -10.30 0.95 -15.27
C VAL A 366 -9.51 -0.27 -14.80
N ALA A 367 -8.54 -0.09 -13.87
CA ALA A 367 -7.78 -1.21 -13.32
C ALA A 367 -8.69 -2.21 -12.57
N ALA A 368 -9.68 -1.70 -11.81
CA ALA A 368 -10.67 -2.53 -11.13
C ALA A 368 -11.52 -3.34 -12.10
N ALA A 369 -12.00 -2.72 -13.18
CA ALA A 369 -12.80 -3.38 -14.21
C ALA A 369 -11.99 -4.46 -14.95
N VAL A 370 -10.73 -4.17 -15.32
CA VAL A 370 -9.83 -5.15 -15.94
C VAL A 370 -9.51 -6.29 -14.98
N GLY A 371 -9.26 -5.97 -13.71
CA GLY A 371 -9.04 -6.98 -12.67
C GLY A 371 -10.23 -7.91 -12.49
N ALA A 372 -11.43 -7.36 -12.47
CA ALA A 372 -12.68 -8.13 -12.37
C ALA A 372 -12.91 -9.04 -13.57
N ALA A 373 -12.57 -8.57 -14.78
CA ALA A 373 -12.77 -9.33 -16.01
C ALA A 373 -11.78 -10.49 -16.19
N LEU A 374 -10.52 -10.34 -15.70
CA LEU A 374 -9.45 -11.23 -16.10
C LEU A 374 -8.83 -12.08 -14.98
N PHE A 375 -8.95 -11.67 -13.72
CA PHE A 375 -8.34 -12.37 -12.59
C PHE A 375 -9.39 -13.07 -11.74
N THR A 376 -10.07 -14.07 -12.31
CA THR A 376 -10.91 -15.00 -11.55
C THR A 376 -9.98 -16.00 -10.85
N PRO A 377 -10.14 -16.30 -9.53
CA PRO A 377 -9.43 -17.43 -8.95
C PRO A 377 -9.84 -18.70 -9.68
N PRO A 378 -8.91 -19.64 -9.96
CA PRO A 378 -9.32 -20.95 -10.39
C PRO A 378 -10.21 -21.55 -9.29
N LEU A 379 -11.40 -22.01 -9.65
CA LEU A 379 -12.21 -22.84 -8.78
C LEU A 379 -11.31 -24.02 -8.35
N PRO A 380 -11.23 -24.36 -7.05
CA PRO A 380 -10.61 -25.60 -6.66
C PRO A 380 -11.33 -26.70 -7.43
N ALA A 381 -10.55 -27.53 -8.16
CA ALA A 381 -11.09 -28.67 -8.88
C ALA A 381 -11.92 -29.47 -7.86
N ALA A 382 -13.21 -29.65 -8.15
CA ALA A 382 -14.07 -30.51 -7.38
C ALA A 382 -13.51 -31.94 -7.53
N GLY A 383 -12.73 -32.35 -6.53
CA GLY A 383 -12.41 -33.76 -6.37
C GLY A 383 -13.69 -34.49 -6.03
N PRO A 384 -13.92 -35.71 -6.58
CA PRO A 384 -15.05 -36.54 -6.20
C PRO A 384 -14.79 -37.09 -4.78
N GLY A 385 -15.38 -36.48 -3.79
CA GLY A 385 -15.34 -36.94 -2.40
C GLY A 385 -16.46 -36.27 -1.61
N SER A 386 -17.43 -37.08 -1.18
CA SER A 386 -18.43 -36.65 -0.20
C SER A 386 -17.78 -35.91 0.95
N PRO A 387 -18.46 -34.90 1.53
CA PRO A 387 -17.95 -34.24 2.70
C PRO A 387 -17.83 -35.27 3.83
N ALA A 388 -16.59 -35.61 4.18
CA ALA A 388 -16.34 -36.21 5.49
C ALA A 388 -16.81 -35.17 6.51
N ALA A 389 -17.68 -35.58 7.41
CA ALA A 389 -18.08 -34.79 8.54
C ALA A 389 -16.82 -34.22 9.21
N ASP A 390 -16.83 -32.94 9.49
CA ASP A 390 -15.79 -32.29 10.28
C ASP A 390 -15.57 -33.11 11.54
N PRO A 391 -14.31 -33.41 11.90
CA PRO A 391 -14.06 -34.00 13.23
C PRO A 391 -14.64 -33.02 14.26
N PRO A 392 -15.33 -33.52 15.29
CA PRO A 392 -15.89 -32.64 16.30
C PRO A 392 -14.79 -31.77 16.86
N GLU A 393 -15.04 -30.46 16.89
CA GLU A 393 -14.18 -29.53 17.64
C GLU A 393 -13.98 -30.12 19.04
N PRO A 394 -12.77 -30.20 19.58
CA PRO A 394 -12.59 -30.63 20.95
C PRO A 394 -13.40 -29.68 21.83
N ASP A 395 -14.28 -30.25 22.60
CA ASP A 395 -15.14 -29.56 23.58
C ASP A 395 -14.24 -28.91 24.64
N GLU A 396 -13.81 -27.67 24.42
CA GLU A 396 -13.01 -26.90 25.37
C GLU A 396 -13.77 -26.55 26.67
N ARG A 397 -15.02 -27.01 26.84
CA ARG A 397 -15.81 -26.75 28.05
C ARG A 397 -15.52 -27.69 29.20
N SER A 398 -14.74 -28.75 28.98
CA SER A 398 -14.59 -29.85 29.97
C SER A 398 -13.40 -29.72 30.91
N THR A 399 -12.52 -28.68 30.82
CA THR A 399 -11.36 -28.56 31.71
C THR A 399 -11.08 -27.15 32.23
N LEU A 400 -12.10 -26.30 32.36
CA LEU A 400 -11.93 -25.05 33.11
C LEU A 400 -12.00 -25.35 34.61
N PRO A 401 -10.97 -24.99 35.39
CA PRO A 401 -11.11 -24.95 36.83
C PRO A 401 -12.19 -23.94 37.22
N PRO A 402 -12.86 -24.12 38.38
CA PRO A 402 -13.95 -23.27 38.82
C PRO A 402 -13.50 -21.80 38.83
N ALA A 403 -14.40 -20.89 38.41
CA ALA A 403 -14.17 -19.48 38.36
C ALA A 403 -13.53 -18.96 39.67
N PRO A 404 -12.44 -18.21 39.63
CA PRO A 404 -11.85 -17.66 40.83
C PRO A 404 -12.82 -16.68 41.48
N THR A 405 -13.11 -16.95 42.74
CA THR A 405 -13.80 -16.03 43.66
C THR A 405 -13.08 -14.70 43.68
N ALA A 406 -13.83 -13.58 43.50
CA ALA A 406 -13.37 -12.16 43.52
C ALA A 406 -12.03 -11.94 42.78
N ALA A 407 -12.10 -11.72 41.48
CA ALA A 407 -10.91 -11.57 40.62
C ALA A 407 -10.00 -10.50 41.16
N ALA A 408 -8.79 -10.87 41.56
CA ALA A 408 -7.75 -9.93 41.92
C ALA A 408 -7.55 -8.91 40.78
N ARG A 409 -7.40 -7.62 41.15
CA ARG A 409 -7.12 -6.54 40.20
C ARG A 409 -5.87 -6.85 39.39
N VAL A 410 -5.94 -6.67 38.06
CA VAL A 410 -4.78 -6.80 37.16
C VAL A 410 -3.77 -5.71 37.50
N ARG A 411 -2.48 -6.09 37.47
CA ARG A 411 -1.37 -5.16 37.64
C ARG A 411 -0.61 -5.05 36.32
N THR A 412 -0.38 -3.82 35.87
CA THR A 412 0.39 -3.53 34.65
C THR A 412 1.89 -3.80 34.87
N GLY A 413 2.67 -3.87 33.78
CA GLY A 413 4.14 -3.92 33.91
C GLY A 413 4.70 -2.74 34.70
N LEU A 414 4.05 -1.57 34.65
CA LEU A 414 4.42 -0.41 35.46
C LEU A 414 4.19 -0.67 36.95
N ASP A 415 3.05 -1.25 37.35
CA ASP A 415 2.76 -1.60 38.75
C ASP A 415 3.80 -2.59 39.28
N VAL A 416 4.21 -3.56 38.49
CA VAL A 416 5.25 -4.55 38.86
C VAL A 416 6.57 -3.81 39.15
N VAL A 417 6.99 -2.91 38.26
CA VAL A 417 8.22 -2.13 38.43
C VAL A 417 8.16 -1.22 39.65
N VAL A 418 6.99 -0.63 39.95
CA VAL A 418 6.78 0.21 41.14
C VAL A 418 6.93 -0.62 42.40
N ASP A 419 6.34 -1.81 42.46
CA ASP A 419 6.45 -2.71 43.63
C ASP A 419 7.89 -3.22 43.85
N GLU A 420 8.64 -3.44 42.78
CA GLU A 420 10.06 -3.76 42.80
C GLU A 420 10.96 -2.54 43.06
N GLN A 421 10.36 -1.37 43.38
CA GLN A 421 11.06 -0.13 43.69
C GLN A 421 12.09 0.26 42.59
N PHE A 422 11.77 0.01 41.30
CA PHE A 422 12.62 0.29 40.15
C PHE A 422 14.00 -0.38 40.20
N ALA A 423 14.15 -1.49 40.92
CA ALA A 423 15.43 -2.15 41.13
C ALA A 423 16.15 -2.48 39.80
N ALA A 424 15.44 -2.92 38.79
CA ALA A 424 15.98 -3.25 37.46
C ALA A 424 16.52 -2.02 36.70
N PHE A 425 16.24 -0.83 37.15
CA PHE A 425 16.64 0.45 36.52
C PHE A 425 17.67 1.23 37.34
N ALA A 426 18.12 0.71 38.46
CA ALA A 426 19.10 1.38 39.32
C ALA A 426 20.40 1.69 38.58
N GLY A 427 20.85 2.94 38.61
CA GLY A 427 22.03 3.43 37.91
C GLY A 427 21.83 3.70 36.41
N GLN A 428 20.61 3.53 35.89
CA GLN A 428 20.32 3.73 34.47
C GLN A 428 19.84 5.15 34.14
N SER A 429 20.23 5.60 32.96
CA SER A 429 19.70 6.80 32.31
C SER A 429 18.60 6.39 31.33
N VAL A 430 17.35 6.65 31.67
CA VAL A 430 16.16 6.13 30.99
C VAL A 430 15.57 7.16 30.04
N ALA A 431 15.24 6.73 28.82
CA ALA A 431 14.27 7.41 27.95
C ALA A 431 12.95 6.65 28.02
N LEU A 432 11.83 7.36 28.26
CA LEU A 432 10.50 6.78 28.43
C LEU A 432 9.63 7.07 27.23
N VAL A 433 9.19 6.04 26.51
CA VAL A 433 8.20 6.12 25.41
C VAL A 433 6.84 5.96 26.07
N THR A 434 6.04 7.04 26.12
CA THR A 434 4.77 7.05 26.86
C THR A 434 3.87 8.20 26.42
N ASN A 435 2.63 8.16 26.90
CA ASN A 435 1.64 9.22 26.82
C ASN A 435 0.72 9.21 28.07
N GLN A 436 -0.45 9.85 27.99
CA GLN A 436 -1.43 9.90 29.08
C GLN A 436 -1.88 8.51 29.59
N THR A 437 -1.75 7.44 28.76
CA THR A 437 -2.12 6.08 29.17
C THR A 437 -1.06 5.41 30.06
N GLY A 438 0.16 5.97 30.11
CA GLY A 438 1.25 5.51 30.97
C GLY A 438 1.02 5.85 32.43
N ILE A 439 0.04 5.18 33.05
CA ILE A 439 -0.29 5.31 34.48
C ILE A 439 -0.28 3.95 35.15
N ASP A 440 0.01 3.94 36.45
CA ASP A 440 -0.13 2.76 37.30
C ASP A 440 -1.61 2.55 37.72
N ALA A 441 -1.89 1.49 38.44
CA ALA A 441 -3.23 1.16 38.92
C ALA A 441 -3.82 2.20 39.90
N MET A 442 -2.99 3.12 40.42
CA MET A 442 -3.41 4.22 41.30
C MET A 442 -3.62 5.54 40.51
N GLY A 443 -3.42 5.52 39.17
CA GLY A 443 -3.54 6.69 38.31
C GLY A 443 -2.30 7.60 38.31
N ARG A 444 -1.16 7.18 38.86
CA ARG A 444 0.07 7.98 38.88
C ARG A 444 0.80 7.83 37.54
N ARG A 445 1.26 8.95 36.97
CA ARG A 445 1.96 8.98 35.68
C ARG A 445 3.30 8.26 35.73
N ALA A 446 3.61 7.42 34.77
CA ALA A 446 4.92 6.77 34.61
C ALA A 446 6.07 7.80 34.61
N VAL A 447 5.88 8.96 33.95
CA VAL A 447 6.86 10.07 33.92
C VAL A 447 7.23 10.50 35.33
N ASP A 448 6.26 10.74 36.21
CA ASP A 448 6.50 11.20 37.57
C ASP A 448 7.14 10.11 38.44
N LEU A 449 6.72 8.86 38.23
CA LEU A 449 7.28 7.70 38.94
C LEU A 449 8.74 7.46 38.59
N PHE A 450 9.11 7.45 37.30
CA PHE A 450 10.50 7.32 36.86
C PHE A 450 11.37 8.52 37.25
N ALA A 451 10.82 9.74 37.23
CA ALA A 451 11.56 10.94 37.63
C ALA A 451 11.91 10.96 39.13
N ARG A 452 11.08 10.31 39.98
CA ARG A 452 11.27 10.21 41.45
C ARG A 452 11.92 8.92 41.90
N ALA A 453 12.13 7.96 40.98
CA ALA A 453 12.67 6.65 41.31
C ALA A 453 14.12 6.76 41.83
N PRO A 454 14.46 6.11 42.95
CA PRO A 454 15.79 6.18 43.50
C PRO A 454 16.85 5.61 42.55
N ARG A 455 17.94 6.36 42.34
CA ARG A 455 19.04 5.98 41.44
C ARG A 455 18.67 5.76 39.99
N VAL A 456 17.50 6.25 39.51
CA VAL A 456 17.10 6.27 38.11
C VAL A 456 17.18 7.71 37.62
N ARG A 457 17.73 7.91 36.42
CA ARG A 457 17.76 9.23 35.78
C ARG A 457 16.86 9.23 34.56
N LEU A 458 15.71 9.90 34.64
CA LEU A 458 14.87 10.14 33.48
C LEU A 458 15.52 11.22 32.61
N GLU A 459 16.01 10.85 31.39
CA GLU A 459 16.68 11.77 30.48
C GLU A 459 15.71 12.45 29.54
N ALA A 460 14.80 11.68 28.96
CA ALA A 460 13.89 12.16 27.94
C ALA A 460 12.55 11.39 27.97
N ILE A 461 11.55 12.01 27.41
CA ILE A 461 10.23 11.42 27.13
C ILE A 461 10.04 11.40 25.63
N PHE A 462 9.62 10.28 25.08
CA PHE A 462 9.20 10.15 23.68
C PHE A 462 7.69 10.01 23.62
N SER A 463 7.00 10.95 22.98
CA SER A 463 5.55 10.88 22.79
C SER A 463 5.21 10.36 21.40
N PRO A 464 4.30 9.37 21.28
CA PRO A 464 3.79 8.88 20.01
C PRO A 464 2.73 9.82 19.42
N GLU A 465 1.99 9.33 18.42
CA GLU A 465 0.79 9.99 17.91
C GLU A 465 -0.13 10.44 19.03
N HIS A 466 -0.82 11.56 18.87
CA HIS A 466 -1.64 12.28 19.85
C HIS A 466 -0.85 12.98 20.97
N GLY A 467 0.47 12.88 21.01
CA GLY A 467 1.31 13.58 21.99
C GLY A 467 1.26 13.00 23.39
N ILE A 468 1.88 13.71 24.33
CA ILE A 468 1.96 13.26 25.74
C ILE A 468 0.62 13.36 26.49
N THR A 469 -0.29 14.23 26.04
CA THR A 469 -1.63 14.42 26.66
C THR A 469 -2.71 13.57 25.97
N GLY A 470 -2.43 13.01 24.76
CA GLY A 470 -3.39 12.21 24.02
C GLY A 470 -4.52 13.01 23.35
N GLU A 471 -4.40 14.32 23.25
CA GLU A 471 -5.48 15.20 22.76
C GLU A 471 -5.27 15.67 21.31
N ALA A 472 -4.04 15.60 20.79
CA ALA A 472 -3.73 16.12 19.47
C ALA A 472 -4.24 15.19 18.36
N ASN A 473 -4.87 15.80 17.34
CA ASN A 473 -5.26 15.13 16.09
C ASN A 473 -4.36 15.52 14.91
N ALA A 474 -3.24 16.21 15.18
CA ALA A 474 -2.27 16.69 14.20
C ALA A 474 -0.84 16.45 14.70
N GLU A 475 0.15 16.90 13.93
CA GLU A 475 1.56 16.86 14.35
C GLU A 475 1.76 17.53 15.73
N VAL A 476 2.54 16.88 16.57
CA VAL A 476 2.83 17.37 17.94
C VAL A 476 4.26 17.90 17.96
N PRO A 477 4.49 19.15 18.33
CA PRO A 477 5.84 19.69 18.44
C PRO A 477 6.62 19.08 19.61
N HIS A 478 7.93 19.16 19.56
CA HIS A 478 8.78 18.90 20.73
C HIS A 478 8.48 19.88 21.84
N GLY A 479 8.70 19.46 23.10
CA GLY A 479 8.39 20.29 24.27
C GLY A 479 9.17 19.89 25.51
N ARG A 480 8.67 20.31 26.68
CA ARG A 480 9.15 19.90 28.00
C ARG A 480 7.97 19.51 28.87
N ASP A 481 8.15 18.47 29.67
CA ASP A 481 7.14 18.08 30.66
C ASP A 481 7.13 19.10 31.79
N PRO A 482 5.94 19.74 32.08
CA PRO A 482 5.88 20.82 33.06
C PRO A 482 6.24 20.41 34.50
N ALA A 483 5.98 19.13 34.85
CA ALA A 483 6.19 18.64 36.21
C ALA A 483 7.65 18.24 36.47
N THR A 484 8.33 17.67 35.45
CA THR A 484 9.69 17.13 35.61
C THR A 484 10.76 17.98 34.91
N GLY A 485 10.38 18.93 34.06
CA GLY A 485 11.27 19.72 33.20
C GLY A 485 12.00 18.93 32.12
N ARG A 486 11.72 17.62 31.96
CA ARG A 486 12.40 16.76 31.01
C ARG A 486 11.96 17.05 29.58
N PRO A 487 12.85 16.91 28.56
CA PRO A 487 12.48 17.12 27.17
C PRO A 487 11.47 16.07 26.73
N ILE A 488 10.46 16.52 25.98
CA ILE A 488 9.49 15.68 25.28
C ILE A 488 9.83 15.73 23.79
N TRP A 489 10.20 14.60 23.22
CA TRP A 489 10.46 14.43 21.81
C TRP A 489 9.26 13.75 21.15
N SER A 490 8.62 14.43 20.19
CA SER A 490 7.55 13.83 19.41
C SER A 490 8.13 12.82 18.42
N LEU A 491 7.56 11.62 18.38
CA LEU A 491 7.79 10.59 17.37
C LEU A 491 6.64 10.53 16.36
N TYR A 492 5.88 11.63 16.21
CA TYR A 492 4.80 11.75 15.23
C TYR A 492 4.89 13.11 14.53
N GLY A 493 5.15 13.08 13.22
CA GLY A 493 5.44 14.24 12.40
C GLY A 493 6.74 14.08 11.62
N PRO A 494 7.60 15.11 11.57
CA PRO A 494 8.86 15.05 10.82
C PRO A 494 9.83 13.97 11.30
N ALA A 495 9.84 13.67 12.62
CA ALA A 495 10.64 12.61 13.21
C ALA A 495 9.73 11.49 13.70
N GLN A 496 9.74 10.35 13.01
CA GLN A 496 9.01 9.14 13.44
C GLN A 496 9.92 8.14 14.20
N ARG A 497 11.21 8.43 14.27
CA ARG A 497 12.23 7.58 14.89
C ARG A 497 13.10 8.41 15.85
N PRO A 498 13.53 7.85 16.99
CA PRO A 498 14.49 8.53 17.84
C PRO A 498 15.80 8.81 17.07
N THR A 499 16.23 10.06 17.10
CA THR A 499 17.53 10.46 16.49
C THR A 499 18.70 10.23 17.44
N PRO A 500 19.96 10.24 16.95
CA PRO A 500 21.14 10.17 17.81
C PRO A 500 21.17 11.24 18.90
N GLN A 501 20.72 12.45 18.57
CA GLN A 501 20.66 13.57 19.52
C GLN A 501 19.64 13.32 20.64
N MET A 502 18.47 12.78 20.30
CA MET A 502 17.41 12.45 21.27
C MET A 502 17.81 11.32 22.21
N LEU A 503 18.72 10.44 21.80
CA LEU A 503 19.21 9.29 22.55
C LEU A 503 20.56 9.57 23.26
N HIS A 504 21.05 10.80 23.21
CA HIS A 504 22.31 11.15 23.88
C HIS A 504 22.22 10.92 25.40
N GLY A 505 23.15 10.18 25.96
CA GLY A 505 23.20 9.87 27.41
C GLY A 505 22.20 8.80 27.86
N VAL A 506 21.35 8.27 26.97
CA VAL A 506 20.38 7.21 27.28
C VAL A 506 21.08 5.84 27.33
N THR A 507 20.91 5.12 28.43
CA THR A 507 21.44 3.76 28.61
C THR A 507 20.35 2.70 28.52
N ARG A 508 19.07 3.07 28.58
CA ARG A 508 17.92 2.18 28.49
C ARG A 508 16.68 2.90 27.98
N ILE A 509 15.94 2.27 27.10
CA ILE A 509 14.62 2.78 26.66
C ILE A 509 13.54 1.93 27.31
N VAL A 510 12.54 2.61 27.90
CA VAL A 510 11.36 1.99 28.51
C VAL A 510 10.14 2.38 27.70
N VAL A 511 9.29 1.41 27.36
CA VAL A 511 8.03 1.64 26.66
C VAL A 511 6.87 1.29 27.59
N ASP A 512 6.03 2.29 27.89
CA ASP A 512 4.84 2.16 28.70
C ASP A 512 3.68 2.90 28.06
N ILE A 513 2.88 2.20 27.25
CA ILE A 513 1.81 2.76 26.44
C ILE A 513 0.69 1.74 26.22
N GLN A 514 -0.58 2.18 26.29
CA GLN A 514 -1.74 1.34 26.05
C GLN A 514 -2.04 1.22 24.56
N ASP A 515 -1.81 0.05 23.98
CA ASP A 515 -2.27 -0.31 22.65
C ASP A 515 -3.73 -0.76 22.66
N VAL A 516 -4.40 -0.76 21.50
CA VAL A 516 -5.82 -1.15 21.37
C VAL A 516 -6.03 -2.52 20.72
N GLY A 517 -4.97 -3.29 20.45
CA GLY A 517 -5.03 -4.63 19.88
C GLY A 517 -5.29 -4.67 18.37
N VAL A 518 -5.08 -3.56 17.67
CA VAL A 518 -5.39 -3.37 16.25
C VAL A 518 -4.14 -3.02 15.47
N ARG A 519 -3.87 -3.76 14.37
CA ARG A 519 -2.65 -3.61 13.55
C ARG A 519 -2.36 -2.18 13.12
N TYR A 520 -3.38 -1.44 12.67
CA TYR A 520 -3.19 -0.09 12.13
C TYR A 520 -3.22 1.01 13.20
N TYR A 521 -3.24 0.64 14.48
CA TYR A 521 -3.02 1.59 15.57
C TYR A 521 -1.51 1.87 15.70
N THR A 522 -1.11 3.11 15.54
CA THR A 522 0.28 3.52 15.23
C THR A 522 1.30 3.28 16.34
N TYR A 523 0.85 2.99 17.56
CA TYR A 523 1.75 2.71 18.70
C TYR A 523 2.60 1.47 18.49
N LEU A 524 2.08 0.46 17.75
CA LEU A 524 2.86 -0.71 17.35
C LEU A 524 4.02 -0.32 16.44
N THR A 525 3.81 0.64 15.53
CA THR A 525 4.86 1.15 14.64
C THR A 525 5.90 1.95 15.38
N THR A 526 5.47 2.82 16.30
CA THR A 526 6.37 3.57 17.19
C THR A 526 7.27 2.61 17.97
N LEU A 527 6.72 1.54 18.55
CA LEU A 527 7.51 0.52 19.25
C LEU A 527 8.54 -0.13 18.33
N VAL A 528 8.17 -0.55 17.12
CA VAL A 528 9.10 -1.17 16.16
C VAL A 528 10.23 -0.21 15.81
N TYR A 529 9.92 1.04 15.52
CA TYR A 529 10.93 2.06 15.18
C TYR A 529 11.86 2.36 16.34
N VAL A 530 11.37 2.38 17.56
CA VAL A 530 12.18 2.51 18.77
C VAL A 530 13.12 1.32 18.94
N MET A 531 12.64 0.09 18.77
CA MET A 531 13.46 -1.13 18.86
C MET A 531 14.56 -1.14 17.80
N GLU A 532 14.26 -0.76 16.57
CA GLU A 532 15.26 -0.69 15.49
C GLU A 532 16.35 0.35 15.76
N GLU A 533 15.98 1.54 16.25
CA GLU A 533 16.96 2.57 16.58
C GLU A 533 17.79 2.21 17.83
N ALA A 534 17.18 1.58 18.82
CA ALA A 534 17.84 1.06 20.00
C ALA A 534 18.89 -0.02 19.63
N ALA A 535 18.51 -0.94 18.74
CA ALA A 535 19.42 -1.99 18.25
C ALA A 535 20.68 -1.42 17.56
N ARG A 536 20.51 -0.37 16.74
CA ARG A 536 21.64 0.31 16.06
C ARG A 536 22.66 0.91 17.03
N ARG A 537 22.26 1.14 18.28
CA ARG A 537 23.08 1.78 19.33
C ARG A 537 23.38 0.87 20.51
N ALA A 538 23.00 -0.39 20.40
CA ALA A 538 23.12 -1.37 21.49
C ALA A 538 22.46 -0.90 22.82
N ILE A 539 21.37 -0.11 22.73
CA ILE A 539 20.60 0.33 23.89
C ILE A 539 19.51 -0.72 24.17
N PRO A 540 19.44 -1.30 25.38
CA PRO A 540 18.39 -2.23 25.76
C PRO A 540 17.02 -1.56 25.79
N VAL A 541 15.98 -2.30 25.39
CA VAL A 541 14.57 -1.88 25.44
C VAL A 541 13.80 -2.73 26.45
N VAL A 542 13.03 -2.06 27.30
CA VAL A 542 12.13 -2.70 28.27
C VAL A 542 10.71 -2.28 27.94
N VAL A 543 9.82 -3.24 27.69
CA VAL A 543 8.39 -2.99 27.50
C VAL A 543 7.67 -3.33 28.80
N LEU A 544 6.98 -2.34 29.39
CA LEU A 544 6.08 -2.54 30.52
C LEU A 544 4.73 -2.92 29.96
N ASP A 545 4.39 -4.22 30.01
CA ASP A 545 3.25 -4.73 29.25
C ASP A 545 1.91 -4.27 29.81
N ARG A 546 0.92 -4.14 28.92
CA ARG A 546 -0.43 -3.70 29.21
C ARG A 546 -1.47 -4.62 28.60
N PRO A 547 -2.69 -4.76 29.19
CA PRO A 547 -3.72 -5.65 28.67
C PRO A 547 -4.10 -5.30 27.24
N ASN A 548 -4.36 -6.30 26.40
CA ASN A 548 -5.09 -6.07 25.18
C ASN A 548 -6.56 -5.78 25.54
N PRO A 549 -7.10 -4.57 25.22
CA PRO A 549 -8.39 -4.16 25.76
C PRO A 549 -9.58 -4.93 25.18
N ILE A 550 -9.41 -5.52 24.01
CA ILE A 550 -10.43 -6.29 23.29
C ILE A 550 -10.15 -7.80 23.31
N THR A 551 -9.54 -8.28 24.36
CA THR A 551 -9.05 -9.64 24.64
C THR A 551 -7.86 -10.10 23.82
N GLY A 552 -7.12 -11.08 24.37
CA GLY A 552 -6.05 -11.78 23.66
C GLY A 552 -6.52 -13.05 22.91
N ARG A 553 -7.79 -13.45 23.06
CA ARG A 553 -8.33 -14.69 22.47
C ARG A 553 -8.64 -14.53 20.98
N VAL A 554 -9.34 -13.46 20.63
CA VAL A 554 -9.89 -13.29 19.29
C VAL A 554 -8.84 -12.71 18.36
N VAL A 555 -8.66 -13.39 17.24
CA VAL A 555 -7.88 -12.95 16.09
C VAL A 555 -8.82 -12.83 14.91
N GLU A 556 -8.83 -11.71 14.20
CA GLU A 556 -9.77 -11.48 13.11
C GLU A 556 -9.13 -10.63 12.00
N GLY A 557 -9.59 -10.87 10.77
CA GLY A 557 -9.21 -10.14 9.59
C GLY A 557 -7.91 -10.62 8.96
N PRO A 558 -7.63 -10.17 7.73
CA PRO A 558 -6.52 -10.70 6.95
C PRO A 558 -5.17 -10.28 7.51
N LEU A 559 -4.17 -11.12 7.29
CA LEU A 559 -2.78 -10.74 7.47
C LEU A 559 -2.41 -9.61 6.50
N MET A 560 -1.52 -8.74 6.93
CA MET A 560 -0.87 -7.80 6.03
C MET A 560 -0.05 -8.57 4.99
N ASP A 561 -0.18 -8.23 3.71
CA ASP A 561 0.76 -8.70 2.70
C ASP A 561 2.17 -8.19 3.04
N PRO A 562 3.22 -9.02 3.03
CA PRO A 562 4.55 -8.66 3.55
C PRO A 562 5.17 -7.43 2.91
N ASP A 563 4.85 -7.16 1.64
CA ASP A 563 5.34 -6.03 0.87
C ASP A 563 4.49 -4.75 1.00
N LEU A 564 3.41 -4.79 1.81
CA LEU A 564 2.55 -3.63 2.11
C LEU A 564 2.87 -2.98 3.46
N GLN A 565 4.06 -3.21 3.98
CA GLN A 565 4.50 -2.59 5.23
C GLN A 565 4.43 -1.05 5.14
N SER A 566 3.84 -0.42 6.16
CA SER A 566 3.64 1.03 6.23
C SER A 566 3.63 1.51 7.68
N PHE A 567 3.42 2.82 7.90
CA PHE A 567 3.28 3.36 9.25
C PHE A 567 2.05 2.82 9.99
N THR A 568 0.99 2.44 9.27
CA THR A 568 -0.22 1.80 9.83
C THR A 568 -0.21 0.28 9.76
N ALA A 569 0.89 -0.32 9.28
CA ALA A 569 1.03 -1.76 9.12
C ALA A 569 2.49 -2.18 9.29
N PRO A 570 3.01 -2.20 10.54
CA PRO A 570 4.44 -2.40 10.79
C PRO A 570 4.91 -3.83 10.57
N HIS A 571 4.01 -4.82 10.59
CA HIS A 571 4.37 -6.23 10.48
C HIS A 571 3.21 -7.09 9.97
N THR A 572 3.53 -8.29 9.42
CA THR A 572 2.57 -9.26 8.89
C THR A 572 1.79 -9.92 10.02
N VAL A 573 0.78 -9.21 10.52
CA VAL A 573 -0.18 -9.67 11.54
C VAL A 573 -1.62 -9.36 11.06
N PRO A 574 -2.64 -10.03 11.60
CA PRO A 574 -4.04 -9.77 11.25
C PRO A 574 -4.50 -8.39 11.75
N VAL A 575 -5.66 -7.95 11.32
CA VAL A 575 -6.24 -6.65 11.72
C VAL A 575 -6.42 -6.61 13.23
N ARG A 576 -7.14 -7.57 13.81
CA ARG A 576 -7.26 -7.78 15.26
C ARG A 576 -6.24 -8.81 15.68
N THR A 577 -5.19 -8.39 16.39
CA THR A 577 -3.98 -9.21 16.57
C THR A 577 -4.11 -10.28 17.65
N GLY A 578 -4.92 -10.02 18.68
CA GLY A 578 -5.00 -10.84 19.87
C GLY A 578 -3.66 -10.92 20.65
N LEU A 579 -2.80 -9.93 20.52
CA LEU A 579 -1.51 -9.81 21.22
C LEU A 579 -1.53 -8.61 22.18
N THR A 580 -0.80 -8.70 23.28
CA THR A 580 -0.41 -7.52 24.05
C THR A 580 0.74 -6.80 23.33
N ILE A 581 1.03 -5.56 23.71
CA ILE A 581 2.15 -4.81 23.12
C ILE A 581 3.49 -5.50 23.41
N GLY A 582 3.65 -6.14 24.57
CA GLY A 582 4.86 -6.91 24.92
C GLY A 582 4.99 -8.19 24.10
N GLU A 583 3.88 -8.92 23.85
CA GLU A 583 3.88 -10.09 22.98
C GLU A 583 4.18 -9.70 21.53
N PHE A 584 3.63 -8.58 21.04
CA PHE A 584 3.93 -8.05 19.72
C PHE A 584 5.41 -7.66 19.58
N ALA A 585 6.00 -7.04 20.61
CA ALA A 585 7.43 -6.71 20.62
C ALA A 585 8.30 -7.95 20.45
N ARG A 586 8.01 -9.04 21.19
CA ARG A 586 8.72 -10.32 21.08
C ARG A 586 8.62 -10.93 19.69
N LEU A 587 7.40 -10.97 19.15
CA LEU A 587 7.14 -11.51 17.82
C LEU A 587 7.93 -10.74 16.74
N VAL A 588 7.83 -9.41 16.72
CA VAL A 588 8.50 -8.59 15.70
C VAL A 588 10.01 -8.62 15.83
N ALA A 589 10.55 -8.55 17.06
CA ALA A 589 11.98 -8.61 17.28
C ALA A 589 12.59 -9.92 16.74
N ALA A 590 11.93 -11.05 16.97
CA ALA A 590 12.37 -12.34 16.50
C ALA A 590 12.22 -12.52 14.98
N GLU A 591 11.04 -12.23 14.43
CA GLU A 591 10.74 -12.48 13.01
C GLU A 591 11.50 -11.52 12.07
N ARG A 592 11.69 -10.27 12.47
CA ARG A 592 12.50 -9.28 11.72
C ARG A 592 14.00 -9.36 12.05
N LYS A 593 14.39 -10.25 12.97
CA LYS A 593 15.76 -10.42 13.43
C LYS A 593 16.38 -9.09 13.89
N ILE A 594 15.61 -8.28 14.63
CA ILE A 594 16.10 -7.02 15.18
C ILE A 594 17.07 -7.38 16.35
N PRO A 595 18.37 -7.02 16.27
CA PRO A 595 19.36 -7.41 17.29
C PRO A 595 19.26 -6.50 18.53
N VAL A 596 18.06 -6.34 19.09
CA VAL A 596 17.79 -5.54 20.28
C VAL A 596 17.79 -6.41 21.53
N SER A 597 18.41 -5.95 22.61
CA SER A 597 18.24 -6.55 23.93
C SER A 597 16.85 -6.16 24.46
N LEU A 598 15.86 -7.05 24.28
CA LEU A 598 14.48 -6.82 24.63
C LEU A 598 14.09 -7.55 25.92
N THR A 599 13.54 -6.82 26.87
CA THR A 599 12.88 -7.37 28.07
C THR A 599 11.43 -6.94 28.10
N VAL A 600 10.51 -7.86 28.41
CA VAL A 600 9.10 -7.55 28.67
C VAL A 600 8.81 -7.77 30.16
N VAL A 601 8.38 -6.74 30.86
CA VAL A 601 7.86 -6.85 32.22
C VAL A 601 6.39 -7.24 32.12
N PRO A 602 6.02 -8.48 32.53
CA PRO A 602 4.68 -8.98 32.26
C PRO A 602 3.62 -8.36 33.20
N LEU A 603 2.38 -8.44 32.75
CA LEU A 603 1.20 -8.21 33.60
C LEU A 603 1.13 -9.26 34.71
N ALA A 604 0.60 -8.89 35.85
CA ALA A 604 0.23 -9.83 36.88
C ALA A 604 -1.30 -9.95 36.97
N GLY A 605 -1.82 -11.19 36.97
CA GLY A 605 -3.24 -11.47 37.14
C GLY A 605 -4.13 -11.25 35.91
N TRP A 606 -3.54 -11.03 34.71
CA TRP A 606 -4.30 -10.94 33.47
C TRP A 606 -4.31 -12.29 32.73
N ALA A 607 -5.48 -12.69 32.24
CA ALA A 607 -5.68 -13.82 31.37
C ALA A 607 -6.16 -13.34 29.98
N ARG A 608 -5.85 -14.09 28.92
CA ARG A 608 -6.17 -13.71 27.52
C ARG A 608 -7.66 -13.49 27.25
N ALA A 609 -8.54 -14.20 27.99
CA ALA A 609 -9.98 -14.05 27.85
C ALA A 609 -10.53 -12.77 28.45
N ARG A 610 -9.75 -12.05 29.25
CA ARG A 610 -10.22 -10.94 30.08
C ARG A 610 -10.31 -9.66 29.28
N TRP A 611 -11.47 -9.02 29.27
CA TRP A 611 -11.68 -7.70 28.71
C TRP A 611 -11.10 -6.61 29.62
N TYR A 612 -10.84 -5.42 29.09
CA TYR A 612 -10.22 -4.34 29.87
C TYR A 612 -11.07 -3.91 31.05
N ASP A 613 -12.38 -3.77 30.88
CA ASP A 613 -13.33 -3.39 31.93
C ASP A 613 -13.49 -4.44 33.05
N GLU A 614 -13.01 -5.66 32.84
CA GLU A 614 -12.93 -6.73 33.82
C GLU A 614 -11.60 -6.72 34.60
N THR A 615 -10.62 -5.90 34.20
CA THR A 615 -9.29 -5.88 34.82
C THR A 615 -9.26 -5.11 36.14
N GLY A 616 -10.22 -4.21 36.37
CA GLY A 616 -10.23 -3.26 37.46
C GLY A 616 -9.25 -2.09 37.29
N LEU A 617 -8.60 -1.97 36.10
CA LEU A 617 -7.74 -0.83 35.76
C LEU A 617 -8.61 0.35 35.31
N PRO A 618 -8.18 1.60 35.56
CA PRO A 618 -8.88 2.77 35.06
C PRO A 618 -8.74 2.87 33.54
N TRP A 619 -9.85 3.12 32.83
CA TRP A 619 -9.79 3.43 31.41
C TRP A 619 -9.25 4.85 31.19
N VAL A 620 -8.17 4.96 30.43
CA VAL A 620 -7.66 6.23 29.91
C VAL A 620 -7.74 6.18 28.41
N ASN A 621 -8.42 7.14 27.79
CA ASN A 621 -8.61 7.17 26.34
C ASN A 621 -7.27 7.08 25.59
N PRO A 622 -6.98 6.02 24.82
CA PRO A 622 -5.72 5.91 24.12
C PRO A 622 -5.58 6.96 23.00
N SER A 623 -6.71 7.44 22.48
CA SER A 623 -6.80 8.54 21.52
C SER A 623 -8.09 9.34 21.78
N PRO A 624 -8.25 10.55 21.22
CA PRO A 624 -9.45 11.38 21.40
C PRO A 624 -10.75 10.67 20.97
N ASN A 625 -10.65 9.70 20.04
CA ASN A 625 -11.79 9.01 19.45
C ASN A 625 -12.02 7.58 19.96
N ILE A 626 -11.21 7.08 20.91
CA ILE A 626 -11.41 5.76 21.54
C ILE A 626 -11.62 5.96 23.04
N ARG A 627 -12.89 6.14 23.44
CA ARG A 627 -13.28 6.56 24.79
C ARG A 627 -13.85 5.42 25.64
N SER A 628 -14.00 4.23 25.05
CA SER A 628 -14.54 3.04 25.72
C SER A 628 -13.99 1.75 25.12
N VAL A 629 -14.15 0.64 25.85
CA VAL A 629 -13.83 -0.71 25.35
C VAL A 629 -14.68 -1.06 24.12
N THR A 630 -15.95 -0.63 24.09
CA THR A 630 -16.83 -0.83 22.92
C THR A 630 -16.29 -0.12 21.68
N GLN A 631 -15.83 1.12 21.84
CA GLN A 631 -15.23 1.86 20.71
C GLN A 631 -13.92 1.24 20.26
N ALA A 632 -13.07 0.75 21.17
CA ALA A 632 -11.86 0.02 20.83
C ALA A 632 -12.19 -1.27 20.05
N LEU A 633 -13.24 -2.00 20.43
CA LEU A 633 -13.71 -3.18 19.74
C LEU A 633 -14.21 -2.85 18.33
N LEU A 634 -15.11 -1.88 18.20
CA LEU A 634 -15.67 -1.48 16.90
C LEU A 634 -14.61 -0.85 15.99
N TYR A 635 -13.65 -0.12 16.55
CA TYR A 635 -12.51 0.43 15.82
C TYR A 635 -11.78 -0.65 15.02
N SER A 636 -11.62 -1.87 15.56
CA SER A 636 -10.91 -2.94 14.85
C SER A 636 -11.50 -3.32 13.48
N GLY A 637 -12.75 -2.95 13.21
CA GLY A 637 -13.39 -3.12 11.90
C GLY A 637 -13.77 -1.78 11.27
N ILE A 638 -14.55 -0.97 11.98
CA ILE A 638 -15.06 0.31 11.45
C ILE A 638 -13.94 1.30 11.13
N GLY A 639 -12.81 1.22 11.86
CA GLY A 639 -11.61 1.98 11.53
C GLY A 639 -11.09 1.74 10.11
N LEU A 640 -11.33 0.57 9.50
CA LEU A 640 -10.98 0.33 8.09
C LEU A 640 -11.71 1.28 7.12
N LEU A 641 -12.91 1.72 7.49
CA LEU A 641 -13.75 2.61 6.68
C LEU A 641 -13.34 4.09 6.79
N GLU A 642 -12.52 4.43 7.77
CA GLU A 642 -12.00 5.78 8.01
C GLU A 642 -11.17 6.32 6.84
N ALA A 643 -10.54 5.42 6.09
CA ALA A 643 -9.80 5.76 4.89
C ALA A 643 -10.71 6.09 3.70
N THR A 644 -12.04 5.90 3.81
CA THR A 644 -13.02 6.14 2.73
C THR A 644 -13.64 7.53 2.83
N ASN A 645 -14.65 7.79 1.99
CA ASN A 645 -15.47 9.00 2.06
C ASN A 645 -16.69 8.87 3.00
N LEU A 646 -16.62 8.02 4.01
CA LEU A 646 -17.61 7.87 5.06
C LEU A 646 -17.18 8.59 6.33
N SER A 647 -18.12 9.22 7.03
CA SER A 647 -17.91 9.55 8.43
C SER A 647 -18.05 8.29 9.27
N VAL A 648 -17.06 8.01 10.10
CA VAL A 648 -17.10 6.93 11.09
C VAL A 648 -17.42 7.46 12.49
N GLY A 649 -18.12 8.61 12.56
CA GLY A 649 -18.56 9.23 13.79
C GLY A 649 -17.49 10.04 14.51
N ARG A 650 -16.33 10.30 13.94
CA ARG A 650 -15.35 11.25 14.51
C ARG A 650 -15.97 12.64 14.65
N GLY A 651 -15.72 13.31 15.75
CA GLY A 651 -16.36 14.60 16.06
C GLY A 651 -17.82 14.46 16.52
N THR A 652 -18.27 13.26 16.90
CA THR A 652 -19.51 13.00 17.64
C THR A 652 -19.20 12.42 19.02
N ASP A 653 -20.24 12.22 19.83
CA ASP A 653 -20.08 11.56 21.15
C ASP A 653 -19.86 10.04 21.03
N THR A 654 -20.11 9.47 19.86
CA THR A 654 -20.07 8.02 19.60
C THR A 654 -19.18 7.65 18.39
N PRO A 655 -17.87 7.99 18.43
CA PRO A 655 -16.94 7.59 17.37
C PRO A 655 -16.93 6.06 17.20
N PHE A 656 -16.89 5.60 15.95
CA PHE A 656 -16.92 4.19 15.53
C PHE A 656 -18.22 3.43 15.83
N GLU A 657 -19.15 4.02 16.59
CA GLU A 657 -20.48 3.47 16.83
C GLU A 657 -21.51 3.97 15.82
N VAL A 658 -21.21 5.01 15.05
CA VAL A 658 -22.04 5.51 13.94
C VAL A 658 -21.21 5.60 12.67
N VAL A 659 -21.84 5.24 11.53
CA VAL A 659 -21.23 5.33 10.20
C VAL A 659 -22.24 5.91 9.23
N GLY A 660 -21.83 6.93 8.46
CA GLY A 660 -22.76 7.55 7.53
C GLY A 660 -22.13 8.52 6.54
N ALA A 661 -22.96 9.05 5.66
CA ALA A 661 -22.61 10.09 4.71
C ALA A 661 -23.88 10.88 4.30
N PRO A 662 -23.77 12.07 3.69
CA PRO A 662 -24.93 12.89 3.32
C PRO A 662 -25.88 12.22 2.31
N TRP A 663 -25.39 11.28 1.53
CA TRP A 663 -26.12 10.58 0.47
C TRP A 663 -26.72 9.24 0.91
N ILE A 664 -26.62 8.84 2.17
CA ILE A 664 -27.14 7.56 2.67
C ILE A 664 -28.56 7.75 3.19
N GLU A 665 -29.45 6.82 2.82
CA GLU A 665 -30.77 6.67 3.41
C GLU A 665 -30.69 5.67 4.58
N PRO A 666 -30.89 6.12 5.84
CA PRO A 666 -30.63 5.34 7.04
C PRO A 666 -31.44 4.05 7.18
N ASN A 667 -32.77 4.12 6.91
CA ASN A 667 -33.66 2.97 7.12
C ASN A 667 -33.32 1.82 6.18
N ALA A 668 -33.14 2.12 4.91
CA ALA A 668 -32.82 1.12 3.90
C ALA A 668 -31.47 0.43 4.18
N LEU A 669 -30.48 1.20 4.64
CA LEU A 669 -29.17 0.65 5.01
C LEU A 669 -29.29 -0.25 6.25
N ALA A 670 -29.96 0.21 7.32
CA ALA A 670 -30.15 -0.56 8.54
C ALA A 670 -30.91 -1.88 8.30
N GLU A 671 -31.98 -1.84 7.51
CA GLU A 671 -32.73 -3.04 7.12
C GLU A 671 -31.86 -4.02 6.32
N GLY A 672 -31.08 -3.53 5.35
CA GLY A 672 -30.17 -4.35 4.55
C GLY A 672 -29.16 -5.09 5.42
N LEU A 673 -28.53 -4.38 6.33
CA LEU A 673 -27.53 -4.95 7.24
C LEU A 673 -28.15 -5.94 8.25
N ASN A 674 -29.31 -5.62 8.83
CA ASN A 674 -29.98 -6.51 9.80
C ASN A 674 -30.47 -7.81 9.13
N ARG A 675 -30.81 -7.80 7.81
CA ARG A 675 -31.11 -9.03 7.06
C ARG A 675 -29.95 -10.02 7.01
N LEU A 676 -28.70 -9.54 7.11
CA LEU A 676 -27.51 -10.39 7.15
C LEU A 676 -27.37 -11.17 8.45
N ARG A 677 -28.11 -10.81 9.52
CA ARG A 677 -28.09 -11.46 10.83
C ARG A 677 -26.71 -11.67 11.39
N LEU A 678 -25.87 -10.62 11.32
CA LEU A 678 -24.49 -10.70 11.84
C LEU A 678 -24.51 -10.90 13.36
N PRO A 679 -23.72 -11.86 13.87
CA PRO A 679 -23.72 -12.15 15.30
C PRO A 679 -23.21 -10.95 16.13
N GLY A 680 -23.82 -10.72 17.29
CA GLY A 680 -23.35 -9.77 18.29
C GLY A 680 -23.48 -8.29 17.93
N VAL A 681 -24.19 -7.94 16.84
CA VAL A 681 -24.43 -6.55 16.45
C VAL A 681 -25.83 -6.34 15.90
N ARG A 682 -26.41 -5.18 16.17
CA ARG A 682 -27.65 -4.68 15.59
C ARG A 682 -27.39 -3.31 14.97
N PHE A 683 -28.08 -3.00 13.86
CA PHE A 683 -27.97 -1.73 13.16
C PHE A 683 -29.28 -0.95 13.32
N GLU A 684 -29.14 0.30 13.75
CA GLU A 684 -30.27 1.22 13.94
C GLU A 684 -30.09 2.42 13.02
N PRO A 685 -31.15 2.88 12.32
CA PRO A 685 -31.05 4.04 11.47
C PRO A 685 -30.78 5.30 12.30
N VAL A 686 -29.86 6.16 11.82
CA VAL A 686 -29.50 7.38 12.54
C VAL A 686 -29.19 8.52 11.57
N TRP A 687 -29.54 9.75 11.99
CA TRP A 687 -29.03 10.99 11.43
C TRP A 687 -28.08 11.63 12.42
N PHE A 688 -26.90 12.07 11.97
CA PHE A 688 -25.92 12.73 12.83
C PHE A 688 -25.13 13.78 12.05
N THR A 689 -24.53 14.73 12.77
CA THR A 689 -23.70 15.78 12.16
C THR A 689 -22.33 15.75 12.84
N PRO A 690 -21.29 15.24 12.17
CA PRO A 690 -19.94 15.20 12.75
C PRO A 690 -19.34 16.61 12.78
N THR A 691 -18.42 16.86 13.71
CA THR A 691 -17.64 18.11 13.77
C THR A 691 -16.24 17.96 13.17
N ALA A 692 -15.87 16.73 12.74
CA ALA A 692 -14.59 16.39 12.13
C ALA A 692 -14.79 15.73 10.74
N ASP A 693 -13.71 15.63 9.96
CA ASP A 693 -13.67 15.03 8.63
C ASP A 693 -14.05 13.53 8.62
N PRO A 694 -14.51 13.01 7.47
CA PRO A 694 -15.11 13.75 6.36
C PRO A 694 -16.52 14.25 6.73
N HIS A 695 -17.08 15.17 6.00
CA HIS A 695 -18.45 15.71 6.19
C HIS A 695 -18.62 16.56 7.47
N ALA A 696 -17.56 17.23 7.96
CA ALA A 696 -17.66 18.13 9.10
C ALA A 696 -18.78 19.16 8.92
N ARG A 697 -19.70 19.26 9.91
CA ARG A 697 -20.85 20.17 9.94
C ARG A 697 -21.92 19.88 8.85
N VAL A 698 -21.86 18.72 8.21
CA VAL A 698 -22.89 18.28 7.24
C VAL A 698 -23.70 17.16 7.87
N GLN A 699 -25.02 17.23 7.73
CA GLN A 699 -25.89 16.15 8.21
C GLN A 699 -25.67 14.89 7.39
N CYS A 700 -25.39 13.79 8.06
CA CYS A 700 -25.18 12.47 7.48
C CYS A 700 -26.29 11.53 7.89
N GLY A 701 -26.86 10.82 6.92
CA GLY A 701 -27.66 9.63 7.17
C GLY A 701 -26.76 8.41 7.32
N GLY A 702 -27.17 7.43 8.13
CA GLY A 702 -26.34 6.24 8.33
C GLY A 702 -26.91 5.26 9.34
N VAL A 703 -26.03 4.48 9.94
CA VAL A 703 -26.40 3.48 10.96
C VAL A 703 -25.61 3.66 12.23
N ARG A 704 -26.29 3.39 13.34
CA ARG A 704 -25.68 3.14 14.65
C ARG A 704 -25.45 1.63 14.81
N LEU A 705 -24.28 1.28 15.32
CA LEU A 705 -23.91 -0.10 15.63
C LEU A 705 -24.08 -0.34 17.13
N SER A 706 -25.07 -1.12 17.52
CA SER A 706 -25.31 -1.53 18.89
C SER A 706 -24.72 -2.91 19.12
N VAL A 707 -23.66 -3.02 19.92
CA VAL A 707 -23.04 -4.31 20.27
C VAL A 707 -23.96 -5.04 21.22
N THR A 708 -24.52 -6.17 20.81
CA THR A 708 -25.44 -7.01 21.59
C THR A 708 -24.73 -8.18 22.27
N ASP A 709 -23.60 -8.61 21.72
CA ASP A 709 -22.73 -9.64 22.29
C ASP A 709 -21.28 -9.38 21.83
N ARG A 710 -20.44 -8.98 22.78
CA ARG A 710 -19.03 -8.64 22.50
C ARG A 710 -18.14 -9.86 22.21
N GLU A 711 -18.56 -11.06 22.61
CA GLU A 711 -17.83 -12.30 22.31
C GLU A 711 -18.16 -12.82 20.90
N ALA A 712 -19.40 -12.62 20.47
CA ALA A 712 -19.88 -13.09 19.18
C ALA A 712 -19.54 -12.15 18.02
N ILE A 713 -19.47 -10.83 18.25
CA ILE A 713 -19.23 -9.84 17.19
C ILE A 713 -17.87 -10.02 16.52
N ARG A 714 -17.85 -9.84 15.21
CA ARG A 714 -16.64 -9.82 14.37
C ARG A 714 -16.58 -8.48 13.63
N PRO A 715 -15.94 -7.45 14.22
CA PRO A 715 -15.97 -6.10 13.68
C PRO A 715 -15.39 -5.96 12.26
N VAL A 716 -14.37 -6.73 11.89
CA VAL A 716 -13.83 -6.72 10.51
C VAL A 716 -14.87 -7.27 9.53
N THR A 717 -15.56 -8.35 9.90
CA THR A 717 -16.68 -8.90 9.12
C THR A 717 -17.81 -7.87 9.00
N VAL A 718 -18.14 -7.16 10.09
CA VAL A 718 -19.14 -6.09 10.11
C VAL A 718 -18.76 -4.96 9.13
N ALA A 719 -17.50 -4.51 9.14
CA ALA A 719 -17.02 -3.48 8.22
C ALA A 719 -17.09 -3.91 6.75
N LEU A 720 -16.71 -5.15 6.44
CA LEU A 720 -16.83 -5.72 5.09
C LEU A 720 -18.29 -5.82 4.63
N ALA A 721 -19.21 -6.22 5.54
CA ALA A 721 -20.64 -6.28 5.26
C ALA A 721 -21.21 -4.88 4.97
N LEU A 722 -20.86 -3.90 5.81
CA LEU A 722 -21.31 -2.51 5.65
C LEU A 722 -20.78 -1.89 4.35
N ALA A 723 -19.49 -2.05 4.08
CA ALA A 723 -18.90 -1.57 2.84
C ALA A 723 -19.55 -2.21 1.60
N ARG A 724 -19.85 -3.52 1.66
CA ARG A 724 -20.52 -4.24 0.58
C ARG A 724 -21.96 -3.73 0.34
N GLU A 725 -22.72 -3.52 1.42
CA GLU A 725 -24.09 -3.01 1.33
C GLU A 725 -24.12 -1.58 0.78
N LEU A 726 -23.19 -0.73 1.22
CA LEU A 726 -23.03 0.63 0.69
C LEU A 726 -22.66 0.63 -0.78
N ARG A 727 -21.72 -0.21 -1.19
CA ARG A 727 -21.34 -0.32 -2.60
C ARG A 727 -22.49 -0.78 -3.50
N ALA A 728 -23.32 -1.71 -3.00
CA ALA A 728 -24.48 -2.18 -3.76
C ALA A 728 -25.56 -1.11 -3.95
N ARG A 729 -25.72 -0.19 -2.96
CA ARG A 729 -26.76 0.85 -2.96
C ARG A 729 -26.29 2.18 -3.52
N HIS A 730 -25.01 2.50 -3.37
CA HIS A 730 -24.43 3.83 -3.61
C HIS A 730 -23.15 3.72 -4.43
N ARG A 731 -23.19 2.99 -5.55
CA ARG A 731 -22.05 2.67 -6.39
C ARG A 731 -21.29 3.92 -6.85
N ASP A 732 -22.02 4.98 -7.19
CA ASP A 732 -21.44 6.21 -7.75
C ASP A 732 -20.93 7.18 -6.68
N GLN A 733 -21.34 7.00 -5.43
CA GLN A 733 -21.04 7.92 -4.32
C GLN A 733 -20.02 7.35 -3.36
N PHE A 734 -20.10 6.05 -3.07
CA PHE A 734 -19.18 5.39 -2.14
C PHE A 734 -17.82 5.11 -2.80
N ARG A 735 -16.74 5.42 -2.10
CA ARG A 735 -15.35 5.26 -2.55
C ARG A 735 -14.60 4.24 -1.67
N PRO A 736 -14.79 2.92 -1.90
CA PRO A 736 -14.23 1.87 -1.04
C PRO A 736 -12.74 1.58 -1.27
N GLU A 737 -12.12 2.06 -2.34
CA GLU A 737 -10.79 1.67 -2.78
C GLU A 737 -9.72 1.95 -1.71
N SER A 738 -9.91 3.01 -0.95
CA SER A 738 -9.00 3.42 0.12
C SER A 738 -9.04 2.54 1.36
N ILE A 739 -10.02 1.62 1.49
CA ILE A 739 -10.00 0.56 2.52
C ILE A 739 -8.67 -0.22 2.46
N GLN A 740 -8.11 -0.38 1.26
CA GLN A 740 -6.82 -1.05 1.06
C GLN A 740 -5.68 -0.43 1.88
N ASN A 741 -5.73 0.86 2.18
CA ASN A 741 -4.67 1.57 2.92
C ASN A 741 -4.51 1.04 4.36
N LEU A 742 -5.58 0.56 4.97
CA LEU A 742 -5.59 0.01 6.33
C LEU A 742 -5.77 -1.51 6.35
N LEU A 743 -6.52 -2.06 5.39
CA LEU A 743 -6.70 -3.51 5.24
C LEU A 743 -5.40 -4.20 4.83
N VAL A 744 -4.59 -3.56 3.95
CA VAL A 744 -3.27 -3.99 3.44
C VAL A 744 -3.20 -5.48 3.07
N ASN A 745 -4.30 -5.99 2.52
CA ASN A 745 -4.41 -7.37 2.01
C ASN A 745 -5.13 -7.35 0.67
N ARG A 746 -4.38 -7.64 -0.39
CA ARG A 746 -4.88 -7.55 -1.78
C ARG A 746 -5.95 -8.57 -2.08
N SER A 747 -5.80 -9.79 -1.58
CA SER A 747 -6.73 -10.88 -1.87
C SER A 747 -8.13 -10.57 -1.34
N THR A 748 -8.23 -10.10 -0.09
CA THR A 748 -9.52 -9.69 0.50
C THR A 748 -10.09 -8.46 -0.22
N MET A 749 -9.25 -7.45 -0.50
CA MET A 749 -9.70 -6.25 -1.21
C MET A 749 -10.15 -6.56 -2.64
N TRP A 750 -9.42 -7.40 -3.33
CA TRP A 750 -9.78 -7.85 -4.67
C TRP A 750 -11.13 -8.59 -4.68
N ALA A 751 -11.33 -9.55 -3.75
CA ALA A 751 -12.59 -10.24 -3.61
C ALA A 751 -13.77 -9.28 -3.31
N PHE A 752 -13.52 -8.27 -2.47
CA PHE A 752 -14.48 -7.21 -2.18
C PHE A 752 -14.85 -6.41 -3.44
N LEU A 753 -13.84 -5.92 -4.19
CA LEU A 753 -14.06 -5.10 -5.38
C LEU A 753 -14.67 -5.89 -6.54
N ARG A 754 -14.46 -7.19 -6.62
CA ARG A 754 -15.14 -8.08 -7.55
C ARG A 754 -16.63 -8.27 -7.22
N GLY A 755 -17.07 -7.94 -6.00
CA GLY A 755 -18.46 -8.07 -5.56
C GLY A 755 -18.77 -9.46 -4.96
N ASP A 756 -17.78 -10.17 -4.43
CA ASP A 756 -17.98 -11.47 -3.80
C ASP A 756 -19.03 -11.37 -2.68
N ILE A 757 -19.76 -12.47 -2.46
CA ILE A 757 -20.69 -12.59 -1.34
C ILE A 757 -19.94 -12.53 -0.01
N LEU A 758 -20.60 -12.04 1.04
CA LEU A 758 -19.98 -11.81 2.34
C LEU A 758 -19.25 -13.05 2.88
N ALA A 759 -19.86 -14.24 2.78
CA ALA A 759 -19.23 -15.47 3.25
C ALA A 759 -17.87 -15.73 2.58
N ARG A 760 -17.75 -15.45 1.27
CA ARG A 760 -16.49 -15.60 0.54
C ARG A 760 -15.47 -14.53 0.95
N LEU A 761 -15.90 -13.28 1.19
CA LEU A 761 -15.04 -12.23 1.72
C LEU A 761 -14.46 -12.60 3.08
N VAL A 762 -15.27 -13.14 3.97
CA VAL A 762 -14.82 -13.64 5.27
C VAL A 762 -13.82 -14.77 5.11
N THR A 763 -14.07 -15.73 4.21
CA THR A 763 -13.10 -16.80 3.90
C THR A 763 -11.75 -16.23 3.46
N TRP A 764 -11.74 -15.26 2.57
CA TRP A 764 -10.50 -14.59 2.15
C TRP A 764 -9.80 -13.88 3.31
N ALA A 765 -10.58 -13.15 4.14
CA ALA A 765 -10.04 -12.42 5.28
C ALA A 765 -9.44 -13.32 6.37
N GLU A 766 -9.90 -14.57 6.46
CA GLU A 766 -9.51 -15.54 7.48
C GLU A 766 -8.54 -16.63 6.98
N THR A 767 -8.15 -16.58 5.69
CA THR A 767 -7.34 -17.63 5.03
C THR A 767 -6.09 -18.01 5.83
N ASP A 768 -5.35 -17.03 6.35
CA ASP A 768 -4.08 -17.25 7.03
C ASP A 768 -4.18 -17.23 8.55
N ARG A 769 -5.40 -17.19 9.11
CA ARG A 769 -5.61 -17.10 10.56
C ARG A 769 -4.97 -18.24 11.33
N SER A 770 -5.18 -19.49 10.90
CA SER A 770 -4.61 -20.67 11.55
C SER A 770 -3.08 -20.66 11.53
N SER A 771 -2.48 -20.26 10.43
CA SER A 771 -1.03 -20.09 10.30
C SER A 771 -0.51 -19.06 11.30
N PHE A 772 -1.19 -17.93 11.44
CA PHE A 772 -0.82 -16.90 12.40
C PHE A 772 -1.00 -17.38 13.85
N LEU A 773 -2.07 -18.08 14.18
CA LEU A 773 -2.29 -18.63 15.52
C LEU A 773 -1.15 -19.55 15.94
N ASN A 774 -0.71 -20.44 15.05
CA ASN A 774 0.44 -21.32 15.28
C ASN A 774 1.75 -20.52 15.45
N ARG A 775 1.97 -19.54 14.58
CA ARG A 775 3.16 -18.67 14.58
C ARG A 775 3.25 -17.86 15.87
N ARG A 776 2.16 -17.20 16.29
CA ARG A 776 2.15 -16.37 17.50
C ARG A 776 2.35 -17.17 18.79
N ALA A 777 2.00 -18.45 18.81
CA ALA A 777 2.03 -19.29 20.02
C ALA A 777 3.39 -19.27 20.76
N SER A 778 4.51 -19.19 20.00
CA SER A 778 5.86 -19.12 20.55
C SER A 778 6.18 -17.79 21.25
N TYR A 779 5.38 -16.76 21.04
CA TYR A 779 5.63 -15.42 21.57
C TYR A 779 4.67 -15.02 22.69
N LEU A 780 3.64 -15.84 22.95
CA LEU A 780 2.66 -15.57 23.99
C LEU A 780 3.33 -15.63 25.39
N ILE A 781 2.90 -14.72 26.24
CA ILE A 781 3.34 -14.59 27.65
C ILE A 781 2.23 -15.11 28.56
N TYR A 782 0.97 -14.87 28.17
CA TYR A 782 -0.20 -15.17 29.00
C TYR A 782 -1.01 -16.33 28.42
N ARG A 783 -1.75 -17.02 29.29
CA ARG A 783 -2.65 -18.13 28.95
C ARG A 783 -4.12 -17.71 28.92
#